data_930e6d6cb5bbe9d857ed3419a47fed91
#
_entry.id   930e6d6cb5bbe9d857ed3419a47fed91
#
_cell.length_a   1.000
_cell.length_b   1.000
_cell.length_c   1.000
_cell.angle_alpha   90.00
_cell.angle_beta   90.00
_cell.angle_gamma   90.00
#
_symmetry.space_group_name_H-M   'P 1'
#
loop_
_entity.id
_entity.type
_entity.pdbx_description
1 polymer ?
#
loop_
_entity_poly.entity_id
_entity_poly.type
_entity_poly.pdbx_seq_one_letter_code
_entity_poly.pdbx_strand_id
1 'polypeptide(L)'
;MKQRKYLLILIGLLGMIQIHAQKSVAFKTDDESPLPQWIGAITDEDAHIPSNRDYVGTGTVNAKGKPDWKATAPLSRQSIWLKKEMKLPADVRKATMKIVGLGFYELSINRQKVTDAVFAPLWSDYDKTVFYNTYDVTALLKKGKNQLLVLLGNGFYNEQGGRYTKMKVSYGPPTLYCSLEIELKNGRTVCIVSDNSWKYSPSSITFNSIYGGEDEDARITSSWKPVVIQKGPRGVLRQQIAQPVKMMEYFGVKSRHQLTPQQIAKASNAKHPIPAGTFVLDMGQNLAGFPQFKVSGKAGQQVRLYLSETLTAQGTCNQKQSGSPYYLNYTLSGKGEKASDGKRIETWHPHFTYYGYRYIQVEGAVMKGDENPDGKPVIEDIQSCFVYNSAAKIGSFECSNPMFNRAYQIIDRAIRSNWQAVWTDCPHREKLGWLEQDWLNGEGLVYNYDCRSMIEQTLQNIADTQHANGAVPTTAPEYIYFKGKWLDPFAESPEWGGALVALPFLYLQHYGDDRMVKKYAPQMFRYVDYLQSKDSCRILKQGLGDWYDYGKGRSGFSQNTPMPLVATAHYYQWVKLTQKAAAMSGKTAEANRYAILASEILQAFQKEFLHVEKAASSEKSSSDAVVKDAVEKIYYDSGSQASNAIPLVLGMVPSQYRKQVLQHLIDDIHAHHDRLTTGDVGNRYLFQALLENGYADLWYKMLAHDDVPGYGFQIKKGMTTLTEQWNPEMGASMNHFMMAQINNHFLPDIVGIRIEQGRVIIAPHPMGDLTWAKGSTQLSNGKQVAVAWKKLADDKIEVTVDTDKDVEYEIKIDYDETEHDDGTYRGKHVFVGKCAK
;
A
#
# COMPACT_ATOMS: atom_id res chain seq x y z
N MET A 1 -42.52 -13.21 26.08
CA MET A 1 -41.04 -13.40 26.03
C MET A 1 -40.64 -14.65 25.25
N LYS A 2 -41.32 -15.80 25.30
CA LYS A 2 -40.96 -17.01 24.51
C LYS A 2 -41.11 -16.83 22.99
N GLN A 3 -42.16 -16.18 22.50
CA GLN A 3 -42.35 -15.96 21.05
C GLN A 3 -41.32 -15.03 20.38
N ARG A 4 -40.76 -14.05 21.10
CA ARG A 4 -39.67 -13.18 20.57
C ARG A 4 -38.33 -13.92 20.41
N LYS A 5 -38.06 -14.96 21.24
CA LYS A 5 -36.84 -15.77 21.10
C LYS A 5 -36.90 -16.69 19.85
N TYR A 6 -38.06 -17.22 19.53
CA TYR A 6 -38.21 -18.05 18.32
C TYR A 6 -38.16 -17.21 17.03
N LEU A 7 -38.66 -15.97 17.05
CA LEU A 7 -38.58 -15.09 15.90
C LEU A 7 -37.12 -14.63 15.62
N LEU A 8 -36.33 -14.36 16.66
CA LEU A 8 -34.91 -14.03 16.53
C LEU A 8 -34.07 -15.22 16.05
N ILE A 9 -34.40 -16.45 16.48
CA ILE A 9 -33.73 -17.66 16.00
C ILE A 9 -34.11 -17.95 14.54
N LEU A 10 -35.34 -17.72 14.13
CA LEU A 10 -35.79 -17.91 12.76
C LEU A 10 -35.20 -16.88 11.79
N ILE A 11 -35.06 -15.60 12.21
CA ILE A 11 -34.42 -14.55 11.44
C ILE A 11 -32.89 -14.82 11.35
N GLY A 12 -32.27 -15.31 12.42
CA GLY A 12 -30.86 -15.75 12.40
C GLY A 12 -30.61 -16.95 11.47
N LEU A 13 -31.50 -17.95 11.47
CA LEU A 13 -31.43 -19.10 10.58
C LEU A 13 -31.73 -18.73 9.10
N LEU A 14 -32.68 -17.84 8.84
CA LEU A 14 -32.97 -17.33 7.49
C LEU A 14 -31.81 -16.48 6.97
N GLY A 15 -31.17 -15.64 7.83
CA GLY A 15 -29.96 -14.91 7.50
C GLY A 15 -28.76 -15.82 7.18
N MET A 16 -28.57 -16.90 7.95
CA MET A 16 -27.51 -17.90 7.68
C MET A 16 -27.77 -18.68 6.38
N ILE A 17 -29.04 -19.02 6.09
CA ILE A 17 -29.42 -19.73 4.84
C ILE A 17 -29.22 -18.78 3.63
N GLN A 18 -29.57 -17.49 3.72
CA GLN A 18 -29.34 -16.54 2.65
C GLN A 18 -27.83 -16.28 2.43
N ILE A 19 -27.03 -16.21 3.50
CA ILE A 19 -25.58 -16.05 3.40
C ILE A 19 -24.92 -17.30 2.77
N HIS A 20 -25.41 -18.51 3.10
CA HIS A 20 -24.94 -19.75 2.48
C HIS A 20 -25.34 -19.86 0.99
N ALA A 21 -26.54 -19.42 0.63
CA ALA A 21 -27.03 -19.40 -0.76
C ALA A 21 -26.24 -18.37 -1.61
N GLN A 22 -25.93 -17.18 -1.09
CA GLN A 22 -25.10 -16.19 -1.79
C GLN A 22 -23.64 -16.64 -1.99
N LYS A 23 -23.07 -17.46 -1.08
CA LYS A 23 -21.72 -18.00 -1.21
C LYS A 23 -21.51 -18.91 -2.41
N SER A 24 -22.55 -19.60 -2.85
CA SER A 24 -22.48 -20.62 -3.92
C SER A 24 -22.76 -20.08 -5.33
N VAL A 25 -23.46 -18.95 -5.46
CA VAL A 25 -23.91 -18.42 -6.77
C VAL A 25 -22.74 -18.06 -7.70
N ALA A 26 -21.62 -17.54 -7.18
CA ALA A 26 -20.47 -17.14 -8.01
C ALA A 26 -19.77 -18.32 -8.71
N PHE A 27 -19.94 -19.55 -8.19
CA PHE A 27 -19.30 -20.78 -8.70
C PHE A 27 -20.29 -21.75 -9.33
N LYS A 28 -21.58 -21.44 -9.31
CA LYS A 28 -22.64 -22.26 -9.92
C LYS A 28 -22.82 -21.83 -11.37
N THR A 29 -22.76 -22.78 -12.29
CA THR A 29 -22.93 -22.53 -13.74
C THR A 29 -24.36 -22.83 -14.22
N ASP A 30 -25.02 -23.79 -13.58
CA ASP A 30 -26.41 -24.15 -13.74
C ASP A 30 -26.93 -24.81 -12.45
N ASP A 31 -28.24 -25.14 -12.40
CA ASP A 31 -28.86 -25.75 -11.22
C ASP A 31 -28.42 -27.20 -10.96
N GLU A 32 -27.82 -27.87 -11.94
CA GLU A 32 -27.37 -29.27 -11.85
C GLU A 32 -25.87 -29.38 -11.56
N SER A 33 -25.08 -28.24 -11.63
CA SER A 33 -23.64 -28.27 -11.41
C SER A 33 -23.32 -28.58 -9.95
N PRO A 34 -22.32 -29.46 -9.69
CA PRO A 34 -21.87 -29.73 -8.35
C PRO A 34 -21.26 -28.46 -7.68
N LEU A 35 -21.61 -28.23 -6.41
CA LEU A 35 -21.04 -27.13 -5.64
C LEU A 35 -19.68 -27.53 -5.08
N PRO A 36 -18.67 -26.63 -5.20
CA PRO A 36 -17.38 -26.85 -4.56
C PRO A 36 -17.52 -26.91 -3.03
N GLN A 37 -16.59 -27.61 -2.40
CA GLN A 37 -16.38 -27.65 -0.95
C GLN A 37 -15.01 -27.07 -0.60
N TRP A 38 -14.90 -26.48 0.58
CA TRP A 38 -13.60 -26.12 1.13
C TRP A 38 -12.87 -27.40 1.53
N ILE A 39 -11.66 -27.60 1.00
CA ILE A 39 -10.86 -28.80 1.23
C ILE A 39 -9.44 -28.45 1.70
N GLY A 40 -8.87 -29.29 2.52
CA GLY A 40 -7.50 -29.16 3.02
C GLY A 40 -6.95 -30.45 3.60
N ALA A 41 -5.92 -30.33 4.44
CA ALA A 41 -5.21 -31.46 5.02
C ALA A 41 -5.69 -31.84 6.44
N ILE A 42 -6.34 -30.90 7.14
CA ILE A 42 -6.75 -31.04 8.52
C ILE A 42 -8.05 -30.26 8.76
N THR A 43 -8.94 -30.74 9.61
CA THR A 43 -10.16 -30.02 9.98
C THR A 43 -9.86 -28.76 10.78
N ASP A 44 -10.81 -27.82 10.81
CA ASP A 44 -10.67 -26.59 11.60
C ASP A 44 -10.57 -26.93 13.11
N GLU A 45 -11.29 -27.95 13.57
CA GLU A 45 -11.27 -28.42 14.96
C GLU A 45 -9.93 -29.05 15.35
N ASP A 46 -9.38 -29.93 14.52
CA ASP A 46 -8.13 -30.64 14.82
C ASP A 46 -6.91 -29.75 14.64
N ALA A 47 -7.04 -28.63 13.89
CA ALA A 47 -5.95 -27.68 13.67
C ALA A 47 -5.51 -26.96 14.95
N HIS A 48 -6.41 -26.76 15.91
CA HIS A 48 -6.17 -26.03 17.16
C HIS A 48 -5.49 -24.66 16.96
N ILE A 49 -5.88 -23.93 15.91
CA ILE A 49 -5.29 -22.65 15.57
C ILE A 49 -5.67 -21.61 16.62
N PRO A 50 -4.70 -20.88 17.22
CA PRO A 50 -5.00 -19.74 18.06
C PRO A 50 -5.71 -18.68 17.23
N SER A 51 -6.90 -18.27 17.66
CA SER A 51 -7.65 -17.20 17.03
C SER A 51 -7.95 -16.11 18.05
N ASN A 52 -7.79 -14.87 17.67
CA ASN A 52 -8.23 -13.71 18.42
C ASN A 52 -9.15 -12.80 17.60
N ARG A 53 -9.84 -13.40 16.61
CA ARG A 53 -10.83 -12.73 15.74
C ARG A 53 -11.75 -11.77 16.50
N ASP A 54 -12.24 -12.23 17.64
CA ASP A 54 -13.20 -11.48 18.44
C ASP A 54 -12.57 -10.94 19.74
N TYR A 55 -11.25 -10.96 19.88
CA TYR A 55 -10.54 -10.72 21.14
C TYR A 55 -10.97 -11.60 22.31
N VAL A 56 -11.89 -12.50 22.09
CA VAL A 56 -12.52 -13.34 23.10
C VAL A 56 -11.95 -14.76 23.06
N GLY A 57 -10.81 -14.95 22.39
CA GLY A 57 -10.05 -16.18 22.46
C GLY A 57 -10.85 -17.44 22.19
N THR A 58 -11.38 -17.58 20.97
CA THR A 58 -11.95 -18.87 20.53
C THR A 58 -10.87 -19.90 20.20
N GLY A 59 -9.59 -19.48 20.22
CA GLY A 59 -8.43 -20.33 20.00
C GLY A 59 -7.68 -20.64 21.28
N THR A 60 -6.65 -21.44 21.16
CA THR A 60 -5.78 -21.82 22.26
C THR A 60 -4.91 -20.64 22.70
N VAL A 61 -5.04 -20.24 23.96
CA VAL A 61 -4.21 -19.20 24.57
C VAL A 61 -3.36 -19.77 25.68
N ASN A 62 -2.15 -19.22 25.87
CA ASN A 62 -1.28 -19.58 26.98
C ASN A 62 -1.73 -18.91 28.29
N ALA A 63 -1.08 -19.22 29.39
CA ALA A 63 -1.37 -18.70 30.73
C ALA A 63 -1.31 -17.15 30.83
N LYS A 64 -0.72 -16.46 29.84
CA LYS A 64 -0.66 -14.99 29.74
C LYS A 64 -1.73 -14.41 28.79
N GLY A 65 -2.70 -15.21 28.35
CA GLY A 65 -3.75 -14.80 27.42
C GLY A 65 -3.26 -14.48 25.99
N LYS A 66 -2.05 -14.90 25.62
CA LYS A 66 -1.50 -14.73 24.26
C LYS A 66 -1.72 -15.98 23.42
N PRO A 67 -1.81 -15.88 22.08
CA PRO A 67 -1.92 -17.04 21.20
C PRO A 67 -0.86 -18.10 21.51
N ASP A 68 -1.28 -19.34 21.72
CA ASP A 68 -0.38 -20.48 21.96
C ASP A 68 -0.07 -21.23 20.67
N TRP A 69 0.88 -20.70 19.91
CA TRP A 69 1.33 -21.31 18.66
C TRP A 69 1.93 -22.72 18.82
N LYS A 70 2.32 -23.11 20.03
CA LYS A 70 2.87 -24.45 20.32
C LYS A 70 1.79 -25.52 20.37
N ALA A 71 0.59 -25.14 20.79
CA ALA A 71 -0.56 -26.05 20.82
C ALA A 71 -1.16 -26.31 19.43
N THR A 72 -0.80 -25.51 18.42
CA THR A 72 -1.28 -25.66 17.03
C THR A 72 -0.74 -26.95 16.42
N ALA A 73 -1.63 -27.75 15.79
CA ALA A 73 -1.22 -28.97 15.10
C ALA A 73 -0.20 -28.67 13.98
N PRO A 74 0.93 -29.40 13.88
CA PRO A 74 1.96 -29.11 12.88
C PRO A 74 1.43 -29.05 11.44
N LEU A 75 0.51 -29.95 11.07
CA LEU A 75 -0.05 -30.03 9.72
C LEU A 75 -0.87 -28.79 9.35
N SER A 76 -1.47 -28.09 10.34
CA SER A 76 -2.25 -26.87 10.08
C SER A 76 -1.38 -25.67 9.67
N ARG A 77 -0.07 -25.73 9.85
CA ARG A 77 0.90 -24.68 9.56
C ARG A 77 1.79 -25.00 8.37
N GLN A 78 1.81 -26.25 7.94
CA GLN A 78 2.65 -26.72 6.85
C GLN A 78 2.03 -26.38 5.51
N SER A 79 2.85 -25.95 4.55
CA SER A 79 2.45 -25.85 3.16
C SER A 79 2.10 -27.24 2.61
N ILE A 80 1.05 -27.32 1.78
CA ILE A 80 0.53 -28.57 1.26
C ILE A 80 0.33 -28.51 -0.24
N TRP A 81 0.55 -29.62 -0.90
CA TRP A 81 0.08 -29.90 -2.25
C TRP A 81 -1.33 -30.47 -2.24
N LEU A 82 -2.17 -29.99 -3.15
CA LEU A 82 -3.48 -30.57 -3.46
C LEU A 82 -3.49 -31.05 -4.93
N LYS A 83 -4.02 -32.24 -5.15
CA LYS A 83 -3.98 -32.89 -6.49
C LYS A 83 -5.35 -33.43 -6.89
N LYS A 84 -5.75 -33.16 -8.14
CA LYS A 84 -6.86 -33.81 -8.84
C LYS A 84 -6.39 -34.38 -10.15
N GLU A 85 -6.67 -35.64 -10.40
CA GLU A 85 -6.51 -36.31 -11.69
C GLU A 85 -7.86 -36.51 -12.35
N MET A 86 -7.95 -36.28 -13.65
CA MET A 86 -9.18 -36.41 -14.41
C MET A 86 -8.91 -36.90 -15.83
N LYS A 87 -9.92 -37.46 -16.48
CA LYS A 87 -9.87 -37.94 -17.89
C LYS A 87 -10.98 -37.27 -18.69
N LEU A 88 -10.58 -36.46 -19.69
CA LEU A 88 -11.53 -35.81 -20.59
C LEU A 88 -11.82 -36.71 -21.81
N PRO A 89 -13.12 -36.90 -22.15
CA PRO A 89 -13.52 -37.82 -23.23
C PRO A 89 -13.31 -37.26 -24.65
N ALA A 90 -13.19 -35.91 -24.77
CA ALA A 90 -12.98 -35.23 -26.05
C ALA A 90 -12.06 -34.03 -25.89
N ASP A 91 -11.70 -33.41 -27.04
CA ASP A 91 -10.92 -32.16 -27.06
C ASP A 91 -11.71 -31.00 -26.42
N VAL A 92 -10.98 -30.07 -25.80
CA VAL A 92 -11.53 -28.90 -25.13
C VAL A 92 -11.82 -27.81 -26.16
N ARG A 93 -13.00 -27.19 -26.05
CA ARG A 93 -13.39 -25.98 -26.77
C ARG A 93 -13.04 -24.73 -25.97
N LYS A 94 -13.44 -24.73 -24.70
CA LYS A 94 -13.19 -23.66 -23.74
C LYS A 94 -13.10 -24.22 -22.33
N ALA A 95 -12.26 -23.67 -21.50
CA ALA A 95 -12.19 -24.05 -20.10
C ALA A 95 -11.90 -22.84 -19.19
N THR A 96 -12.70 -22.69 -18.14
CA THR A 96 -12.59 -21.59 -17.18
C THR A 96 -12.38 -22.15 -15.78
N MET A 97 -11.29 -21.73 -15.12
CA MET A 97 -10.98 -22.06 -13.73
C MET A 97 -11.34 -20.87 -12.85
N LYS A 98 -12.17 -21.08 -11.82
CA LYS A 98 -12.37 -20.16 -10.68
C LYS A 98 -11.74 -20.79 -9.45
N ILE A 99 -10.90 -20.05 -8.73
CA ILE A 99 -10.09 -20.61 -7.64
C ILE A 99 -9.88 -19.63 -6.50
N VAL A 100 -9.97 -20.14 -5.29
CA VAL A 100 -9.53 -19.53 -4.04
C VAL A 100 -8.60 -20.51 -3.34
N GLY A 101 -7.36 -20.12 -3.08
CA GLY A 101 -6.45 -20.86 -2.21
C GLY A 101 -6.01 -19.96 -1.05
N LEU A 102 -6.35 -20.34 0.17
CA LEU A 102 -6.08 -19.56 1.36
C LEU A 102 -5.00 -20.27 2.21
N GLY A 103 -3.88 -19.61 2.63
CA GLY A 103 -3.50 -18.19 2.47
C GLY A 103 -3.09 -17.75 1.06
N PHE A 104 -2.15 -18.39 0.41
CA PHE A 104 -1.77 -18.16 -0.98
C PHE A 104 -1.73 -19.48 -1.72
N TYR A 105 -1.83 -19.41 -3.06
CA TYR A 105 -1.72 -20.62 -3.89
C TYR A 105 -0.83 -20.40 -5.13
N GLU A 106 -0.26 -21.49 -5.59
CA GLU A 106 0.25 -21.64 -6.96
C GLU A 106 -0.51 -22.78 -7.66
N LEU A 107 -1.05 -22.51 -8.85
CA LEU A 107 -1.82 -23.49 -9.64
C LEU A 107 -1.02 -23.92 -10.86
N SER A 108 -0.93 -25.24 -11.06
CA SER A 108 -0.39 -25.84 -12.29
C SER A 108 -1.37 -26.84 -12.87
N ILE A 109 -1.47 -26.88 -14.21
CA ILE A 109 -2.21 -27.86 -14.99
C ILE A 109 -1.23 -28.57 -15.91
N ASN A 110 -1.19 -29.89 -15.84
CA ASN A 110 -0.28 -30.70 -16.64
C ASN A 110 1.20 -30.25 -16.56
N ARG A 111 1.65 -29.83 -15.36
CA ARG A 111 3.00 -29.30 -15.03
C ARG A 111 3.29 -27.90 -15.60
N GLN A 112 2.31 -27.19 -16.13
CA GLN A 112 2.48 -25.80 -16.57
C GLN A 112 1.80 -24.88 -15.57
N LYS A 113 2.50 -23.83 -15.11
CA LYS A 113 1.90 -22.79 -14.25
C LYS A 113 0.78 -22.08 -15.03
N VAL A 114 -0.35 -21.83 -14.35
CA VAL A 114 -1.51 -21.16 -14.94
C VAL A 114 -1.31 -19.65 -15.00
N THR A 115 -0.54 -19.08 -14.06
CA THR A 115 -0.30 -17.65 -13.94
C THR A 115 1.11 -17.39 -13.42
N ASP A 116 1.65 -16.22 -13.75
CA ASP A 116 2.88 -15.67 -13.19
C ASP A 116 2.63 -14.82 -11.91
N ALA A 117 1.36 -14.74 -11.47
CA ALA A 117 1.02 -14.09 -10.22
C ALA A 117 1.67 -14.81 -9.03
N VAL A 118 2.16 -14.03 -8.07
CA VAL A 118 2.61 -14.49 -6.76
C VAL A 118 1.64 -14.00 -5.70
N PHE A 119 1.55 -14.68 -4.56
CA PHE A 119 0.68 -14.30 -3.43
C PHE A 119 -0.81 -14.18 -3.81
N ALA A 120 -1.28 -15.02 -4.74
CA ALA A 120 -2.68 -15.08 -5.12
C ALA A 120 -3.51 -15.93 -4.13
N PRO A 121 -4.79 -15.58 -3.89
CA PRO A 121 -5.43 -14.32 -4.26
C PRO A 121 -4.91 -13.17 -3.40
N LEU A 122 -5.20 -11.92 -3.81
CA LEU A 122 -4.92 -10.76 -2.98
C LEU A 122 -5.65 -10.88 -1.63
N TRP A 123 -5.02 -10.40 -0.54
CA TRP A 123 -5.58 -10.53 0.79
C TRP A 123 -6.65 -9.48 1.09
N SER A 124 -7.56 -9.81 2.01
CA SER A 124 -8.74 -9.05 2.37
C SER A 124 -9.14 -9.32 3.84
N ASP A 125 -10.19 -8.71 4.33
CA ASP A 125 -10.86 -9.18 5.55
C ASP A 125 -11.61 -10.47 5.26
N TYR A 126 -11.00 -11.61 5.55
CA TYR A 126 -11.54 -12.94 5.24
C TYR A 126 -12.85 -13.28 5.97
N ASP A 127 -13.26 -12.50 6.96
CA ASP A 127 -14.57 -12.63 7.61
C ASP A 127 -15.67 -11.87 6.85
N LYS A 128 -15.31 -10.98 5.92
CA LYS A 128 -16.22 -10.15 5.13
C LYS A 128 -16.16 -10.47 3.63
N THR A 129 -14.97 -10.44 3.08
CA THR A 129 -14.71 -10.67 1.65
C THR A 129 -13.60 -11.70 1.46
N VAL A 130 -13.79 -12.61 0.51
CA VAL A 130 -12.78 -13.57 0.05
C VAL A 130 -12.64 -13.42 -1.45
N PHE A 131 -11.47 -12.99 -1.92
CA PHE A 131 -11.24 -12.86 -3.35
C PHE A 131 -11.00 -14.20 -4.02
N TYR A 132 -11.58 -14.38 -5.21
CA TYR A 132 -11.24 -15.48 -6.09
C TYR A 132 -10.68 -14.98 -7.42
N ASN A 133 -9.87 -15.81 -8.06
CA ASN A 133 -9.32 -15.54 -9.39
C ASN A 133 -10.03 -16.36 -10.44
N THR A 134 -10.10 -15.83 -11.67
CA THR A 134 -10.67 -16.52 -12.84
C THR A 134 -9.61 -16.59 -13.93
N TYR A 135 -9.38 -17.78 -14.49
CA TYR A 135 -8.40 -18.03 -15.53
C TYR A 135 -9.00 -18.78 -16.71
N ASP A 136 -8.67 -18.36 -17.92
CA ASP A 136 -8.83 -19.21 -19.10
C ASP A 136 -7.70 -20.25 -19.13
N VAL A 137 -8.05 -21.51 -19.01
CA VAL A 137 -7.11 -22.63 -18.97
C VAL A 137 -7.27 -23.57 -20.17
N THR A 138 -7.94 -23.12 -21.23
CA THR A 138 -8.28 -23.90 -22.41
C THR A 138 -7.05 -24.56 -23.03
N ALA A 139 -5.96 -23.79 -23.21
CA ALA A 139 -4.72 -24.27 -23.82
C ALA A 139 -3.93 -25.28 -22.97
N LEU A 140 -4.22 -25.36 -21.67
CA LEU A 140 -3.52 -26.23 -20.73
C LEU A 140 -4.13 -27.62 -20.59
N LEU A 141 -5.35 -27.82 -21.11
CA LEU A 141 -6.08 -29.07 -21.05
C LEU A 141 -6.07 -29.82 -22.37
N LYS A 142 -6.13 -31.15 -22.29
CA LYS A 142 -6.13 -32.05 -23.46
C LYS A 142 -7.11 -33.19 -23.29
N LYS A 143 -7.55 -33.79 -24.41
CA LYS A 143 -8.24 -35.05 -24.39
C LYS A 143 -7.41 -36.14 -23.67
N GLY A 144 -8.04 -36.97 -22.89
CA GLY A 144 -7.40 -37.98 -22.06
C GLY A 144 -6.98 -37.48 -20.68
N LYS A 145 -5.88 -37.97 -20.14
CA LYS A 145 -5.45 -37.68 -18.76
C LYS A 145 -4.98 -36.26 -18.61
N ASN A 146 -5.49 -35.61 -17.55
CA ASN A 146 -5.08 -34.28 -17.08
C ASN A 146 -4.87 -34.32 -15.57
N GLN A 147 -4.03 -33.42 -15.06
CA GLN A 147 -3.75 -33.25 -13.66
C GLN A 147 -3.80 -31.79 -13.26
N LEU A 148 -4.53 -31.50 -12.21
CA LEU A 148 -4.49 -30.22 -11.47
C LEU A 148 -3.59 -30.40 -10.27
N LEU A 149 -2.71 -29.43 -10.02
CA LEU A 149 -1.81 -29.42 -8.86
C LEU A 149 -1.81 -28.02 -8.27
N VAL A 150 -2.15 -27.89 -6.98
CA VAL A 150 -2.21 -26.63 -6.24
C VAL A 150 -1.28 -26.71 -5.04
N LEU A 151 -0.33 -25.80 -4.94
CA LEU A 151 0.48 -25.58 -3.75
C LEU A 151 -0.19 -24.51 -2.90
N LEU A 152 -0.41 -24.76 -1.63
CA LEU A 152 -0.96 -23.80 -0.66
C LEU A 152 0.08 -23.41 0.38
N GLY A 153 0.15 -22.12 0.68
CA GLY A 153 0.90 -21.55 1.80
C GLY A 153 0.01 -20.93 2.86
N ASN A 154 0.60 -20.29 3.86
CA ASN A 154 -0.13 -19.69 4.97
C ASN A 154 -0.62 -18.25 4.67
N GLY A 155 0.20 -17.42 4.02
CA GLY A 155 -0.10 -16.02 3.69
C GLY A 155 -0.56 -15.19 4.90
N PHE A 156 -1.52 -14.29 4.66
CA PHE A 156 -2.20 -13.53 5.71
C PHE A 156 -3.41 -14.28 6.33
N TYR A 157 -3.77 -15.42 5.76
CA TYR A 157 -4.91 -16.22 6.24
C TYR A 157 -4.56 -17.05 7.48
N ASN A 158 -3.36 -17.59 7.53
CA ASN A 158 -2.90 -18.49 8.59
C ASN A 158 -1.50 -18.10 9.09
N GLU A 159 -1.41 -17.05 9.89
CA GLU A 159 -0.14 -16.69 10.51
C GLU A 159 0.28 -17.75 11.54
N GLN A 160 1.58 -18.10 11.52
CA GLN A 160 2.09 -19.13 12.37
C GLN A 160 3.23 -18.63 13.26
N GLY A 161 3.28 -18.27 14.36
CA GLY A 161 4.41 -17.82 15.18
C GLY A 161 5.74 -18.60 14.95
N GLY A 162 6.65 -18.50 15.89
CA GLY A 162 7.96 -19.15 15.85
C GLY A 162 9.10 -18.24 15.40
N ARG A 163 8.81 -17.26 14.53
CA ARG A 163 9.67 -16.13 14.15
C ARG A 163 8.93 -14.82 14.35
N TYR A 164 9.46 -13.74 13.81
CA TYR A 164 8.75 -12.45 13.87
C TYR A 164 7.37 -12.55 13.24
N THR A 165 6.39 -11.93 13.88
CA THR A 165 5.06 -11.69 13.32
C THR A 165 4.48 -10.40 13.91
N LYS A 166 3.83 -9.61 13.08
CA LYS A 166 3.02 -8.47 13.49
C LYS A 166 1.59 -8.91 13.81
N MET A 167 1.04 -9.82 13.00
CA MET A 167 -0.30 -10.34 13.16
C MET A 167 -0.45 -11.27 14.37
N LYS A 168 -1.65 -11.26 14.93
CA LYS A 168 -2.05 -12.16 16.03
C LYS A 168 -3.33 -12.93 15.71
N VAL A 169 -3.78 -12.86 14.46
CA VAL A 169 -5.02 -13.46 13.97
C VAL A 169 -4.67 -14.56 12.98
N SER A 170 -5.36 -15.69 13.11
CA SER A 170 -5.44 -16.73 12.09
C SER A 170 -6.90 -17.08 11.85
N TYR A 171 -7.27 -17.27 10.59
CA TYR A 171 -8.65 -17.51 10.17
C TYR A 171 -8.96 -19.00 10.02
N GLY A 172 -7.97 -19.83 9.77
CA GLY A 172 -8.08 -21.28 9.63
C GLY A 172 -6.82 -21.90 9.01
N PRO A 173 -6.75 -23.23 8.88
CA PRO A 173 -5.66 -23.92 8.17
C PRO A 173 -5.75 -23.65 6.67
N PRO A 174 -4.64 -23.83 5.90
CA PRO A 174 -4.64 -23.65 4.46
C PRO A 174 -5.78 -24.44 3.79
N THR A 175 -6.54 -23.79 2.90
CA THR A 175 -7.76 -24.35 2.32
C THR A 175 -7.93 -23.97 0.86
N LEU A 176 -8.57 -24.85 0.07
CA LEU A 176 -8.86 -24.66 -1.35
C LEU A 176 -10.37 -24.71 -1.62
N TYR A 177 -10.83 -23.81 -2.48
CA TYR A 177 -12.18 -23.82 -3.05
C TYR A 177 -12.09 -23.48 -4.53
N CYS A 178 -12.47 -24.39 -5.42
CA CYS A 178 -12.36 -24.17 -6.85
C CYS A 178 -13.41 -24.89 -7.69
N SER A 179 -13.67 -24.33 -8.88
CA SER A 179 -14.47 -24.91 -9.93
C SER A 179 -13.78 -24.74 -11.28
N LEU A 180 -13.69 -25.82 -12.05
CA LEU A 180 -13.20 -25.84 -13.42
C LEU A 180 -14.33 -26.30 -14.33
N GLU A 181 -14.85 -25.38 -15.13
CA GLU A 181 -15.85 -25.61 -16.15
C GLU A 181 -15.18 -25.85 -17.50
N ILE A 182 -15.54 -26.95 -18.19
CA ILE A 182 -14.90 -27.36 -19.43
C ILE A 182 -15.97 -27.65 -20.49
N GLU A 183 -16.02 -26.87 -21.53
CA GLU A 183 -16.81 -27.10 -22.72
C GLU A 183 -16.00 -27.95 -23.72
N LEU A 184 -16.49 -29.11 -24.04
CA LEU A 184 -15.85 -30.02 -24.99
C LEU A 184 -16.28 -29.73 -26.44
N LYS A 185 -15.46 -30.04 -27.40
CA LYS A 185 -15.78 -29.88 -28.83
C LYS A 185 -16.98 -30.74 -29.31
N ASN A 186 -17.35 -31.76 -28.54
CA ASN A 186 -18.54 -32.60 -28.82
C ASN A 186 -19.83 -32.03 -28.19
N GLY A 187 -19.81 -30.79 -27.65
CA GLY A 187 -20.97 -30.10 -27.07
C GLY A 187 -21.26 -30.41 -25.59
N ARG A 188 -20.54 -31.35 -24.98
CA ARG A 188 -20.71 -31.67 -23.55
C ARG A 188 -19.96 -30.71 -22.67
N THR A 189 -20.57 -30.36 -21.53
CA THR A 189 -19.89 -29.64 -20.44
C THR A 189 -19.47 -30.62 -19.34
N VAL A 190 -18.28 -30.42 -18.80
CA VAL A 190 -17.72 -31.17 -17.67
C VAL A 190 -17.37 -30.16 -16.60
N CYS A 191 -17.85 -30.33 -15.37
CA CYS A 191 -17.53 -29.52 -14.23
C CYS A 191 -16.70 -30.31 -13.22
N ILE A 192 -15.54 -29.80 -12.85
CA ILE A 192 -14.65 -30.37 -11.84
C ILE A 192 -14.58 -29.38 -10.69
N VAL A 193 -14.95 -29.82 -9.49
CA VAL A 193 -14.96 -28.98 -8.28
C VAL A 193 -13.98 -29.50 -7.23
N SER A 194 -13.66 -28.65 -6.25
CA SER A 194 -13.01 -29.09 -5.03
C SER A 194 -13.98 -29.90 -4.18
N ASP A 195 -13.64 -31.16 -3.91
CA ASP A 195 -14.45 -32.15 -3.19
C ASP A 195 -13.53 -33.22 -2.54
N ASN A 196 -14.15 -34.22 -1.90
CA ASN A 196 -13.46 -35.32 -1.22
C ASN A 196 -12.68 -36.25 -2.16
N SER A 197 -12.79 -36.11 -3.48
CA SER A 197 -12.04 -36.91 -4.45
C SER A 197 -10.63 -36.40 -4.73
N TRP A 198 -10.28 -35.23 -4.18
CA TRP A 198 -8.93 -34.69 -4.19
C TRP A 198 -8.03 -35.41 -3.19
N LYS A 199 -6.72 -35.27 -3.40
CA LYS A 199 -5.71 -35.76 -2.47
C LYS A 199 -4.78 -34.62 -2.06
N TYR A 200 -4.25 -34.67 -0.83
CA TYR A 200 -3.21 -33.77 -0.36
C TYR A 200 -1.92 -34.50 -0.06
N SER A 201 -0.82 -33.76 -0.01
CA SER A 201 0.47 -34.18 0.52
C SER A 201 1.13 -32.99 1.21
N PRO A 202 1.79 -33.17 2.35
CA PRO A 202 2.76 -32.15 2.82
C PRO A 202 3.73 -31.79 1.69
N SER A 203 4.11 -30.50 1.58
CA SER A 203 5.10 -30.03 0.61
C SER A 203 6.51 -30.09 1.19
N SER A 204 7.50 -29.75 0.36
CA SER A 204 8.89 -29.55 0.80
C SER A 204 9.09 -28.27 1.62
N ILE A 205 8.14 -27.33 1.60
CA ILE A 205 8.16 -26.13 2.42
C ILE A 205 7.75 -26.47 3.85
N THR A 206 8.73 -26.49 4.75
CA THR A 206 8.56 -26.93 6.14
C THR A 206 8.18 -25.80 7.10
N PHE A 207 8.45 -24.57 6.70
CA PHE A 207 8.04 -23.33 7.38
C PHE A 207 7.71 -22.26 6.34
N ASN A 208 6.59 -21.59 6.49
CA ASN A 208 6.29 -20.39 5.71
C ASN A 208 5.46 -19.41 6.52
N SER A 209 5.92 -18.17 6.58
CA SER A 209 5.25 -17.04 7.23
C SER A 209 5.53 -15.78 6.43
N ILE A 210 4.50 -14.99 6.22
CA ILE A 210 4.62 -13.71 5.50
C ILE A 210 5.57 -12.75 6.23
N TYR A 211 5.73 -12.90 7.54
CA TYR A 211 6.60 -12.08 8.39
C TYR A 211 7.90 -12.76 8.80
N GLY A 212 7.94 -14.08 8.84
CA GLY A 212 9.08 -14.83 9.38
C GLY A 212 10.00 -15.46 8.35
N GLY A 213 9.61 -15.46 7.08
CA GLY A 213 10.39 -16.09 6.02
C GLY A 213 9.91 -17.49 5.62
N GLU A 214 10.79 -18.27 5.00
CA GLU A 214 10.46 -19.60 4.48
C GLU A 214 11.63 -20.56 4.61
N ASP A 215 11.34 -21.81 4.99
CA ASP A 215 12.27 -22.93 4.95
C ASP A 215 11.76 -24.00 3.99
N GLU A 216 12.63 -24.47 3.10
CA GLU A 216 12.34 -25.60 2.25
C GLU A 216 13.39 -26.69 2.39
N ASP A 217 12.95 -27.92 2.52
CA ASP A 217 13.77 -29.13 2.41
C ASP A 217 13.44 -29.87 1.11
N ALA A 218 14.19 -29.61 0.06
CA ALA A 218 13.96 -30.16 -1.26
C ALA A 218 14.15 -31.69 -1.36
N ARG A 219 14.57 -32.38 -0.28
CA ARG A 219 14.64 -33.85 -0.20
C ARG A 219 13.27 -34.48 0.07
N ILE A 220 12.31 -33.70 0.63
CA ILE A 220 10.98 -34.21 0.98
C ILE A 220 10.23 -34.56 -0.30
N THR A 221 9.68 -35.78 -0.32
CA THR A 221 8.88 -36.31 -1.44
C THR A 221 7.40 -36.36 -1.06
N SER A 222 6.51 -36.23 -2.04
CA SER A 222 5.07 -36.25 -1.83
C SER A 222 4.56 -37.59 -1.29
N SER A 223 3.67 -37.52 -0.28
CA SER A 223 2.94 -38.66 0.28
C SER A 223 1.44 -38.36 0.23
N TRP A 224 0.74 -38.88 -0.77
CA TRP A 224 -0.64 -38.54 -1.08
C TRP A 224 -1.66 -39.22 -0.16
N LYS A 225 -2.52 -38.42 0.46
CA LYS A 225 -3.64 -38.84 1.34
C LYS A 225 -4.93 -38.20 0.89
N PRO A 226 -6.12 -38.76 1.24
CA PRO A 226 -7.39 -38.09 1.00
C PRO A 226 -7.45 -36.73 1.70
N VAL A 227 -8.07 -35.72 1.05
CA VAL A 227 -8.37 -34.43 1.67
C VAL A 227 -9.44 -34.58 2.75
N VAL A 228 -9.55 -33.56 3.60
CA VAL A 228 -10.68 -33.38 4.52
C VAL A 228 -11.50 -32.17 4.10
N ILE A 229 -12.80 -32.21 4.42
CA ILE A 229 -13.69 -31.06 4.22
C ILE A 229 -13.48 -30.09 5.39
N GLN A 230 -13.40 -28.80 5.05
CA GLN A 230 -13.20 -27.71 6.02
C GLN A 230 -14.41 -26.77 5.99
N LYS A 231 -14.55 -25.93 7.02
CA LYS A 231 -15.60 -24.89 7.08
C LYS A 231 -15.27 -23.72 6.16
N GLY A 232 -13.99 -23.39 6.02
CA GLY A 232 -13.51 -22.23 5.31
C GLY A 232 -13.85 -20.89 6.01
N PRO A 233 -13.50 -19.77 5.38
CA PRO A 233 -13.75 -18.44 5.93
C PRO A 233 -15.23 -18.05 5.88
N ARG A 234 -15.61 -17.05 6.69
CA ARG A 234 -16.99 -16.54 6.76
C ARG A 234 -17.33 -15.56 5.64
N GLY A 235 -16.31 -14.94 5.00
CA GLY A 235 -16.48 -13.90 4.00
C GLY A 235 -17.21 -14.33 2.73
N VAL A 236 -17.80 -13.36 2.03
CA VAL A 236 -18.46 -13.56 0.74
C VAL A 236 -17.43 -13.67 -0.37
N LEU A 237 -17.59 -14.63 -1.27
CA LEU A 237 -16.73 -14.79 -2.43
C LEU A 237 -16.95 -13.65 -3.43
N ARG A 238 -15.87 -12.91 -3.76
CA ARG A 238 -15.88 -11.83 -4.76
C ARG A 238 -14.75 -12.04 -5.76
N GLN A 239 -15.00 -11.71 -7.02
CA GLN A 239 -13.92 -11.72 -8.00
C GLN A 239 -12.91 -10.61 -7.65
N GLN A 240 -11.63 -10.98 -7.66
CA GLN A 240 -10.54 -10.00 -7.52
C GLN A 240 -10.58 -9.02 -8.71
N ILE A 241 -10.58 -7.73 -8.42
CA ILE A 241 -10.60 -6.65 -9.43
C ILE A 241 -9.24 -5.98 -9.60
N ALA A 242 -8.49 -5.81 -8.52
CA ALA A 242 -7.15 -5.24 -8.59
C ALA A 242 -6.17 -6.18 -9.30
N GLN A 243 -5.17 -5.58 -9.93
CA GLN A 243 -4.14 -6.32 -10.66
C GLN A 243 -3.38 -7.28 -9.74
N PRO A 244 -2.90 -8.42 -10.24
CA PRO A 244 -2.13 -9.36 -9.43
C PRO A 244 -0.75 -8.81 -9.08
N VAL A 245 -0.20 -9.30 -7.97
CA VAL A 245 1.21 -9.11 -7.62
C VAL A 245 2.06 -10.07 -8.45
N LYS A 246 3.18 -9.57 -8.99
CA LYS A 246 4.10 -10.34 -9.85
C LYS A 246 5.57 -10.05 -9.54
N MET A 247 6.47 -10.90 -10.02
CA MET A 247 7.89 -10.56 -10.13
C MET A 247 8.07 -9.63 -11.35
N MET A 248 8.34 -8.36 -11.10
CA MET A 248 8.29 -7.31 -12.13
C MET A 248 9.66 -6.93 -12.66
N GLU A 249 10.66 -6.89 -11.78
CA GLU A 249 12.03 -6.48 -12.12
C GLU A 249 13.04 -7.38 -11.40
N TYR A 250 14.27 -7.42 -11.91
CA TYR A 250 15.35 -8.22 -11.36
C TYR A 250 16.60 -7.37 -11.16
N PHE A 251 17.27 -7.53 -10.03
CA PHE A 251 18.50 -6.83 -9.69
C PHE A 251 19.61 -7.83 -9.37
N GLY A 252 20.72 -7.73 -10.08
CA GLY A 252 21.93 -8.51 -9.83
C GLY A 252 22.75 -7.93 -8.67
N VAL A 253 23.75 -8.67 -8.24
CA VAL A 253 24.69 -8.26 -7.19
C VAL A 253 25.54 -7.08 -7.69
N LYS A 254 25.52 -5.97 -6.95
CA LYS A 254 26.35 -4.79 -7.22
C LYS A 254 27.74 -4.90 -6.58
N SER A 255 27.79 -5.39 -5.35
CA SER A 255 29.05 -5.60 -4.63
C SER A 255 28.90 -6.71 -3.58
N ARG A 256 30.03 -7.22 -3.14
CA ARG A 256 30.12 -8.24 -2.10
C ARG A 256 31.10 -7.80 -1.03
N HIS A 257 30.76 -8.06 0.22
CA HIS A 257 31.61 -7.86 1.37
C HIS A 257 31.80 -9.18 2.14
N GLN A 258 33.04 -9.67 2.20
CA GLN A 258 33.42 -10.83 3.00
C GLN A 258 33.60 -10.40 4.44
N LEU A 259 32.88 -11.00 5.39
CA LEU A 259 33.05 -10.70 6.82
C LEU A 259 34.35 -11.27 7.34
N THR A 260 35.12 -10.44 8.07
CA THR A 260 36.32 -10.90 8.76
C THR A 260 35.99 -11.72 10.01
N PRO A 261 36.90 -12.58 10.49
CA PRO A 261 36.68 -13.32 11.76
C PRO A 261 36.35 -12.42 12.94
N GLN A 262 36.94 -11.21 13.02
CA GLN A 262 36.64 -10.22 14.06
C GLN A 262 35.23 -9.65 13.97
N GLN A 263 34.73 -9.36 12.76
CA GLN A 263 33.36 -8.90 12.53
C GLN A 263 32.36 -10.01 12.91
N ILE A 264 32.63 -11.26 12.50
CA ILE A 264 31.82 -12.42 12.84
C ILE A 264 31.76 -12.62 14.36
N ALA A 265 32.89 -12.59 15.05
CA ALA A 265 32.97 -12.76 16.51
C ALA A 265 32.18 -11.68 17.26
N LYS A 266 32.26 -10.41 16.82
CA LYS A 266 31.52 -9.30 17.43
C LYS A 266 30.00 -9.34 17.16
N ALA A 267 29.59 -9.85 16.00
CA ALA A 267 28.18 -9.91 15.60
C ALA A 267 27.47 -11.16 16.11
N SER A 268 28.21 -12.25 16.32
CA SER A 268 27.67 -13.53 16.83
C SER A 268 27.15 -13.42 18.26
N ASN A 269 26.09 -14.14 18.56
CA ASN A 269 25.56 -14.28 19.89
C ASN A 269 25.02 -15.71 20.11
N ALA A 270 24.67 -16.08 21.37
CA ALA A 270 24.24 -17.42 21.70
C ALA A 270 22.96 -17.90 20.98
N LYS A 271 22.12 -16.96 20.53
CA LYS A 271 20.89 -17.27 19.77
C LYS A 271 21.12 -17.37 18.26
N HIS A 272 22.14 -16.68 17.77
CA HIS A 272 22.51 -16.66 16.36
C HIS A 272 24.04 -16.62 16.23
N PRO A 273 24.73 -17.80 16.34
CA PRO A 273 26.15 -17.89 16.00
C PRO A 273 26.33 -17.80 14.50
N ILE A 274 27.09 -16.78 14.04
CA ILE A 274 27.36 -16.56 12.62
C ILE A 274 28.49 -17.49 12.17
N PRO A 275 28.28 -18.33 11.14
CA PRO A 275 29.30 -19.24 10.63
C PRO A 275 30.51 -18.52 10.02
N ALA A 276 31.68 -19.12 10.09
CA ALA A 276 32.86 -18.69 9.36
C ALA A 276 32.61 -18.74 7.83
N GLY A 277 33.17 -17.75 7.13
CA GLY A 277 32.98 -17.61 5.69
C GLY A 277 31.66 -16.94 5.28
N THR A 278 30.86 -16.40 6.24
CA THR A 278 29.68 -15.58 5.96
C THR A 278 30.07 -14.31 5.20
N PHE A 279 29.27 -13.94 4.21
CA PHE A 279 29.46 -12.72 3.43
C PHE A 279 28.12 -12.01 3.21
N VAL A 280 28.19 -10.74 2.80
CA VAL A 280 27.02 -9.89 2.50
C VAL A 280 27.08 -9.38 1.08
N LEU A 281 25.97 -9.48 0.38
CA LEU A 281 25.76 -8.95 -0.96
C LEU A 281 24.97 -7.64 -0.87
N ASP A 282 25.46 -6.59 -1.53
CA ASP A 282 24.69 -5.36 -1.81
C ASP A 282 24.04 -5.50 -3.18
N MET A 283 22.71 -5.49 -3.24
CA MET A 283 21.94 -5.54 -4.49
C MET A 283 21.81 -4.16 -5.17
N GLY A 284 22.32 -3.10 -4.53
CA GLY A 284 22.33 -1.74 -5.06
C GLY A 284 20.98 -1.01 -5.01
N GLN A 285 19.88 -1.70 -4.79
CA GLN A 285 18.52 -1.15 -4.72
C GLN A 285 17.78 -1.74 -3.51
N ASN A 286 17.19 -0.88 -2.68
CA ASN A 286 16.19 -1.31 -1.70
C ASN A 286 14.87 -1.63 -2.43
N LEU A 287 14.25 -2.75 -2.13
CA LEU A 287 13.06 -3.23 -2.82
C LEU A 287 12.23 -4.16 -1.94
N ALA A 288 10.95 -4.35 -2.28
CA ALA A 288 10.12 -5.41 -1.74
C ALA A 288 10.21 -6.66 -2.60
N GLY A 289 10.52 -7.80 -2.02
CA GLY A 289 10.62 -9.04 -2.78
C GLY A 289 11.41 -10.13 -2.09
N PHE A 290 12.11 -10.91 -2.88
CA PHE A 290 12.90 -12.03 -2.39
C PHE A 290 14.06 -12.35 -3.35
N PRO A 291 15.12 -13.01 -2.85
CA PRO A 291 16.19 -13.52 -3.69
C PRO A 291 15.76 -14.77 -4.46
N GLN A 292 16.22 -14.88 -5.70
CA GLN A 292 16.23 -16.09 -6.49
C GLN A 292 17.69 -16.48 -6.75
N PHE A 293 18.04 -17.73 -6.49
CA PHE A 293 19.41 -18.20 -6.73
C PHE A 293 19.48 -19.58 -7.36
N LYS A 294 20.60 -19.82 -8.04
CA LYS A 294 21.02 -21.12 -8.56
C LYS A 294 22.14 -21.64 -7.69
N VAL A 295 22.05 -22.89 -7.27
CA VAL A 295 23.00 -23.50 -6.34
C VAL A 295 23.34 -24.91 -6.74
N SER A 296 24.65 -25.28 -6.60
CA SER A 296 25.13 -26.64 -6.71
C SER A 296 25.68 -27.13 -5.37
N GLY A 297 25.48 -28.41 -5.09
CA GLY A 297 25.95 -29.01 -3.82
C GLY A 297 25.42 -30.42 -3.60
N LYS A 298 25.67 -30.94 -2.41
CA LYS A 298 25.23 -32.31 -2.00
C LYS A 298 23.87 -32.25 -1.30
N ALA A 299 23.09 -33.31 -1.42
CA ALA A 299 21.84 -33.46 -0.69
C ALA A 299 22.03 -33.25 0.82
N GLY A 300 21.13 -32.46 1.42
CA GLY A 300 21.14 -32.14 2.84
C GLY A 300 22.01 -30.94 3.25
N GLN A 301 22.83 -30.38 2.33
CA GLN A 301 23.50 -29.12 2.61
C GLN A 301 22.50 -27.97 2.58
N GLN A 302 22.81 -26.90 3.34
CA GLN A 302 21.89 -25.77 3.54
C GLN A 302 22.51 -24.45 3.13
N VAL A 303 21.69 -23.59 2.52
CA VAL A 303 21.97 -22.17 2.29
C VAL A 303 20.97 -21.37 3.10
N ARG A 304 21.46 -20.45 3.93
CA ARG A 304 20.62 -19.55 4.71
C ARG A 304 20.86 -18.09 4.31
N LEU A 305 19.77 -17.35 4.11
CA LEU A 305 19.81 -15.96 3.69
C LEU A 305 19.09 -15.09 4.72
N TYR A 306 19.78 -14.06 5.24
CA TYR A 306 19.15 -12.98 6.01
C TYR A 306 19.04 -11.75 5.10
N LEU A 307 17.90 -11.08 5.17
CA LEU A 307 17.61 -9.90 4.35
C LEU A 307 17.51 -8.67 5.24
N SER A 308 18.02 -7.52 4.78
CA SER A 308 17.86 -6.26 5.49
C SER A 308 17.97 -5.03 4.59
N GLU A 309 17.39 -3.92 5.03
CA GLU A 309 17.51 -2.63 4.37
C GLU A 309 18.85 -1.93 4.69
N THR A 310 19.41 -2.21 5.87
CA THR A 310 20.64 -1.59 6.38
C THR A 310 21.58 -2.64 6.97
N LEU A 311 22.83 -2.24 7.20
CA LEU A 311 23.84 -3.06 7.86
C LEU A 311 24.11 -2.58 9.29
N THR A 312 24.58 -3.50 10.14
CA THR A 312 25.14 -3.16 11.44
C THR A 312 26.52 -2.53 11.29
N ALA A 313 27.06 -1.98 12.37
CA ALA A 313 28.45 -1.50 12.39
C ALA A 313 29.49 -2.60 12.09
N GLN A 314 29.14 -3.87 12.25
CA GLN A 314 29.97 -5.02 11.91
C GLN A 314 29.81 -5.48 10.45
N GLY A 315 28.95 -4.82 9.66
CA GLY A 315 28.68 -5.16 8.26
C GLY A 315 27.72 -6.32 8.06
N THR A 316 27.05 -6.82 9.11
CA THR A 316 25.99 -7.85 9.02
C THR A 316 24.63 -7.24 8.74
N CYS A 317 23.68 -8.03 8.25
CA CYS A 317 22.30 -7.59 8.07
C CYS A 317 21.66 -7.07 9.37
N ASN A 318 21.11 -5.87 9.33
CA ASN A 318 20.44 -5.23 10.47
C ASN A 318 18.93 -5.36 10.35
N GLN A 319 18.33 -6.26 11.12
CA GLN A 319 16.87 -6.45 11.15
C GLN A 319 16.19 -5.83 12.38
N LYS A 320 16.93 -5.08 13.21
CA LYS A 320 16.42 -4.60 14.51
C LYS A 320 15.12 -3.80 14.39
N GLN A 321 14.96 -3.04 13.32
CA GLN A 321 13.80 -2.17 13.11
C GLN A 321 12.86 -2.67 12.01
N SER A 322 13.20 -3.77 11.34
CA SER A 322 12.46 -4.32 10.20
C SER A 322 11.70 -5.61 10.51
N GLY A 323 11.59 -5.98 11.81
CA GLY A 323 10.99 -7.25 12.24
C GLY A 323 12.00 -8.41 12.22
N SER A 324 12.33 -8.94 13.38
CA SER A 324 13.39 -9.94 13.58
C SER A 324 12.92 -11.07 14.48
N PRO A 325 13.29 -12.34 14.17
CA PRO A 325 14.09 -12.79 13.04
C PRO A 325 13.26 -13.01 11.77
N TYR A 326 13.80 -12.63 10.61
CA TYR A 326 13.36 -13.04 9.28
C TYR A 326 14.53 -13.69 8.56
N TYR A 327 14.36 -14.89 8.02
CA TYR A 327 15.37 -15.55 7.19
C TYR A 327 14.74 -16.59 6.27
N LEU A 328 15.48 -16.95 5.22
CA LEU A 328 15.17 -17.98 4.25
C LEU A 328 16.17 -19.11 4.40
N ASN A 329 15.72 -20.36 4.36
CA ASN A 329 16.60 -21.52 4.48
C ASN A 329 16.25 -22.56 3.42
N TYR A 330 17.21 -22.91 2.58
CA TYR A 330 17.05 -23.93 1.56
C TYR A 330 17.97 -25.12 1.82
N THR A 331 17.40 -26.30 1.88
CA THR A 331 18.12 -27.56 1.99
C THR A 331 18.11 -28.28 0.64
N LEU A 332 19.29 -28.48 0.05
CA LEU A 332 19.46 -29.05 -1.27
C LEU A 332 18.99 -30.50 -1.36
N SER A 333 18.36 -30.84 -2.48
CA SER A 333 18.02 -32.23 -2.81
C SER A 333 19.18 -33.01 -3.43
N GLY A 334 20.15 -32.33 -4.03
CA GLY A 334 21.20 -32.94 -4.85
C GLY A 334 20.70 -33.43 -6.21
N LYS A 335 19.46 -33.10 -6.62
CA LYS A 335 18.79 -33.65 -7.81
C LYS A 335 18.51 -32.61 -8.91
N GLY A 336 19.10 -31.42 -8.80
CA GLY A 336 18.89 -30.34 -9.76
C GLY A 336 19.17 -30.70 -11.23
N GLU A 337 18.91 -29.80 -12.15
CA GLU A 337 19.18 -29.93 -13.56
C GLU A 337 20.70 -30.18 -13.80
N LYS A 338 21.03 -31.08 -14.72
CA LYS A 338 22.41 -31.37 -15.03
C LYS A 338 22.99 -30.32 -16.00
N ALA A 339 23.95 -29.57 -15.54
CA ALA A 339 24.70 -28.62 -16.36
C ALA A 339 25.70 -29.32 -17.30
N SER A 340 26.25 -28.59 -18.27
CA SER A 340 27.19 -29.08 -19.24
C SER A 340 28.49 -29.62 -18.61
N ASP A 341 28.91 -29.07 -17.46
CA ASP A 341 30.06 -29.51 -16.69
C ASP A 341 29.76 -30.71 -15.75
N GLY A 342 28.55 -31.27 -15.83
CA GLY A 342 28.11 -32.43 -15.06
C GLY A 342 27.56 -32.11 -13.66
N LYS A 343 27.64 -30.89 -13.18
CA LYS A 343 27.08 -30.47 -11.90
C LYS A 343 25.57 -30.52 -11.92
N ARG A 344 24.98 -30.75 -10.76
CA ARG A 344 23.55 -30.61 -10.52
C ARG A 344 23.26 -29.23 -9.98
N ILE A 345 22.44 -28.43 -10.67
CA ILE A 345 22.08 -27.06 -10.31
C ILE A 345 20.61 -27.02 -9.93
N GLU A 346 20.33 -26.59 -8.72
CA GLU A 346 18.98 -26.34 -8.22
C GLU A 346 18.68 -24.82 -8.31
N THR A 347 17.50 -24.45 -8.79
CA THR A 347 17.03 -23.06 -8.81
C THR A 347 15.94 -22.90 -7.77
N TRP A 348 16.08 -21.91 -6.92
CA TRP A 348 15.16 -21.69 -5.82
C TRP A 348 14.85 -20.21 -5.57
N HIS A 349 13.64 -19.95 -5.12
CA HIS A 349 13.16 -18.72 -4.51
C HIS A 349 12.04 -19.07 -3.52
N PRO A 350 11.77 -18.25 -2.46
CA PRO A 350 10.63 -18.51 -1.58
C PRO A 350 9.31 -18.30 -2.30
N HIS A 351 8.28 -19.06 -1.91
CA HIS A 351 6.98 -19.08 -2.56
C HIS A 351 5.95 -18.14 -1.90
N PHE A 352 5.97 -18.05 -0.54
CA PHE A 352 4.86 -17.46 0.22
C PHE A 352 5.29 -16.36 1.18
N THR A 353 6.39 -15.67 0.88
CA THR A 353 6.90 -14.57 1.69
C THR A 353 7.64 -13.56 0.83
N TYR A 354 7.68 -12.30 1.29
CA TYR A 354 8.53 -11.25 0.75
C TYR A 354 9.07 -10.38 1.88
N TYR A 355 10.07 -9.57 1.61
CA TYR A 355 10.66 -8.66 2.58
C TYR A 355 11.20 -7.41 1.91
N GLY A 356 11.28 -6.30 2.67
CA GLY A 356 11.96 -5.09 2.25
C GLY A 356 13.45 -5.21 2.52
N TYR A 357 14.29 -5.13 1.47
CA TYR A 357 15.72 -5.30 1.64
C TYR A 357 16.55 -4.70 0.49
N ARG A 358 17.81 -4.40 0.81
CA ARG A 358 18.88 -4.10 -0.12
C ARG A 358 20.03 -5.08 0.00
N TYR A 359 20.25 -5.63 1.21
CA TYR A 359 21.38 -6.48 1.53
C TYR A 359 20.93 -7.91 1.80
N ILE A 360 21.77 -8.87 1.34
CA ILE A 360 21.60 -10.30 1.56
C ILE A 360 22.83 -10.82 2.29
N GLN A 361 22.70 -11.26 3.57
CA GLN A 361 23.73 -12.01 4.25
C GLN A 361 23.58 -13.48 3.92
N VAL A 362 24.66 -14.11 3.45
CA VAL A 362 24.71 -15.52 3.03
C VAL A 362 25.49 -16.31 4.03
N GLU A 363 24.87 -17.36 4.55
CA GLU A 363 25.47 -18.32 5.47
C GLU A 363 25.43 -19.73 4.90
N GLY A 364 26.49 -20.51 5.11
CA GLY A 364 26.55 -21.92 4.75
C GLY A 364 26.89 -22.20 3.27
N ALA A 365 27.24 -21.19 2.47
CA ALA A 365 27.59 -21.34 1.06
C ALA A 365 28.80 -20.49 0.68
N VAL A 366 29.32 -20.70 -0.54
CA VAL A 366 30.33 -19.87 -1.21
C VAL A 366 29.78 -19.41 -2.56
N MET A 367 30.35 -18.36 -3.13
CA MET A 367 30.03 -17.94 -4.49
C MET A 367 30.85 -18.74 -5.52
N LYS A 368 30.35 -18.84 -6.74
CA LYS A 368 31.08 -19.41 -7.87
C LYS A 368 32.42 -18.70 -8.07
N GLY A 369 33.48 -19.49 -8.13
CA GLY A 369 34.85 -19.02 -8.28
C GLY A 369 35.63 -18.81 -6.97
N ASP A 370 34.94 -18.92 -5.82
CA ASP A 370 35.62 -18.89 -4.52
C ASP A 370 36.32 -20.20 -4.20
N GLU A 371 37.37 -20.14 -3.38
CA GLU A 371 37.96 -21.33 -2.73
C GLU A 371 36.90 -22.01 -1.85
N ASN A 372 36.82 -23.33 -1.93
CA ASN A 372 35.82 -24.12 -1.23
C ASN A 372 36.41 -25.39 -0.58
N PRO A 373 37.36 -25.26 0.34
CA PRO A 373 38.00 -26.40 0.99
C PRO A 373 37.04 -27.26 1.79
N ASP A 374 35.98 -26.63 2.34
CA ASP A 374 34.96 -27.32 3.16
C ASP A 374 33.88 -28.02 2.29
N GLY A 375 33.94 -27.90 0.99
CA GLY A 375 32.96 -28.49 0.07
C GLY A 375 31.51 -27.95 0.31
N LYS A 376 31.35 -26.68 0.68
CA LYS A 376 30.05 -26.03 0.89
C LYS A 376 29.26 -25.94 -0.42
N PRO A 377 27.93 -25.72 -0.38
CA PRO A 377 27.15 -25.37 -1.56
C PRO A 377 27.75 -24.16 -2.27
N VAL A 378 27.72 -24.18 -3.61
CA VAL A 378 28.19 -23.09 -4.45
C VAL A 378 26.99 -22.37 -5.05
N ILE A 379 26.84 -21.09 -4.74
CA ILE A 379 25.88 -20.21 -5.39
C ILE A 379 26.45 -19.89 -6.78
N GLU A 380 25.85 -20.46 -7.80
CA GLU A 380 26.23 -20.30 -9.20
C GLU A 380 25.78 -18.93 -9.74
N ASP A 381 24.61 -18.45 -9.26
CA ASP A 381 24.00 -17.17 -9.61
C ASP A 381 22.98 -16.76 -8.55
N ILE A 382 22.83 -15.45 -8.30
CA ILE A 382 21.82 -14.90 -7.39
C ILE A 382 21.36 -13.51 -7.83
N GLN A 383 20.05 -13.28 -7.80
CA GLN A 383 19.43 -12.00 -8.10
C GLN A 383 18.29 -11.71 -7.13
N SER A 384 17.94 -10.45 -6.96
CA SER A 384 16.73 -10.02 -6.26
C SER A 384 15.58 -9.89 -7.23
N CYS A 385 14.44 -10.50 -6.91
CA CYS A 385 13.18 -10.34 -7.60
C CYS A 385 12.41 -9.20 -6.93
N PHE A 386 12.16 -8.10 -7.63
CA PHE A 386 11.33 -7.02 -7.17
C PHE A 386 9.87 -7.36 -7.44
N VAL A 387 9.08 -7.46 -6.36
CA VAL A 387 7.72 -7.99 -6.38
C VAL A 387 6.74 -6.90 -5.99
N TYR A 388 5.81 -6.60 -6.88
CA TYR A 388 4.76 -5.60 -6.64
C TYR A 388 3.54 -5.81 -7.53
N ASN A 389 2.46 -5.07 -7.26
CA ASN A 389 1.23 -5.09 -8.05
C ASN A 389 1.50 -4.69 -9.50
N SER A 390 0.95 -5.44 -10.44
CA SER A 390 1.21 -5.26 -11.87
C SER A 390 0.36 -4.17 -12.55
N ALA A 391 -0.21 -3.23 -11.76
CA ALA A 391 -0.86 -2.05 -12.31
C ALA A 391 0.12 -1.25 -13.20
N ALA A 392 -0.38 -0.77 -14.34
CA ALA A 392 0.45 -0.09 -15.31
C ALA A 392 0.99 1.24 -14.77
N LYS A 393 2.29 1.49 -14.94
CA LYS A 393 2.86 2.83 -14.79
C LYS A 393 2.50 3.63 -16.04
N ILE A 394 1.78 4.74 -15.85
CA ILE A 394 1.25 5.59 -16.93
C ILE A 394 1.89 6.97 -16.96
N GLY A 395 2.50 7.40 -15.85
CA GLY A 395 3.13 8.71 -15.70
C GLY A 395 4.64 8.71 -15.91
N SER A 396 5.14 9.85 -16.39
CA SER A 396 6.57 10.15 -16.47
C SER A 396 6.85 11.60 -16.10
N PHE A 397 8.00 11.86 -15.50
CA PHE A 397 8.45 13.19 -15.12
C PHE A 397 9.95 13.33 -15.27
N GLU A 398 10.39 14.46 -15.83
CA GLU A 398 11.78 14.89 -15.87
C GLU A 398 11.86 16.41 -15.94
N CYS A 399 12.84 17.02 -15.24
CA CYS A 399 13.06 18.46 -15.27
C CYS A 399 14.55 18.81 -15.21
N SER A 400 14.87 20.09 -15.29
CA SER A 400 16.25 20.58 -15.25
C SER A 400 16.92 20.43 -13.88
N ASN A 401 16.16 20.17 -12.79
CA ASN A 401 16.74 19.94 -11.46
C ASN A 401 17.02 18.45 -11.22
N PRO A 402 18.32 18.01 -11.14
CA PRO A 402 18.66 16.60 -10.95
C PRO A 402 18.16 16.03 -9.62
N MET A 403 18.04 16.85 -8.57
CA MET A 403 17.55 16.40 -7.25
C MET A 403 16.07 16.03 -7.33
N PHE A 404 15.23 16.83 -8.03
CA PHE A 404 13.80 16.50 -8.25
C PHE A 404 13.64 15.24 -9.07
N ASN A 405 14.46 15.05 -10.11
CA ASN A 405 14.46 13.80 -10.90
C ASN A 405 14.80 12.59 -10.02
N ARG A 406 15.76 12.76 -9.11
CA ARG A 406 16.14 11.69 -8.18
C ARG A 406 15.09 11.47 -7.11
N ALA A 407 14.46 12.52 -6.58
CA ALA A 407 13.34 12.42 -5.63
C ALA A 407 12.17 11.65 -6.27
N TYR A 408 11.79 11.97 -7.51
CA TYR A 408 10.77 11.23 -8.27
C TYR A 408 11.10 9.74 -8.37
N GLN A 409 12.37 9.37 -8.63
CA GLN A 409 12.80 7.98 -8.74
C GLN A 409 12.72 7.22 -7.41
N ILE A 410 13.21 7.81 -6.29
CA ILE A 410 13.16 7.12 -4.98
C ILE A 410 11.73 7.00 -4.45
N ILE A 411 10.87 7.96 -4.75
CA ILE A 411 9.43 7.91 -4.45
C ILE A 411 8.76 6.80 -5.26
N ASP A 412 8.99 6.74 -6.59
CA ASP A 412 8.47 5.68 -7.45
C ASP A 412 8.88 4.27 -6.96
N ARG A 413 10.13 4.12 -6.50
CA ARG A 413 10.61 2.85 -5.93
C ARG A 413 9.91 2.50 -4.63
N ALA A 414 9.67 3.47 -3.75
CA ALA A 414 8.96 3.26 -2.49
C ALA A 414 7.48 2.93 -2.72
N ILE A 415 6.79 3.64 -3.61
CA ILE A 415 5.39 3.35 -3.99
C ILE A 415 5.28 1.92 -4.51
N ARG A 416 6.10 1.52 -5.48
CA ARG A 416 6.05 0.17 -6.06
C ARG A 416 6.39 -0.90 -5.03
N SER A 417 7.37 -0.67 -4.16
CA SER A 417 7.71 -1.61 -3.07
C SER A 417 6.54 -1.85 -2.12
N ASN A 418 5.73 -0.83 -1.89
CA ASN A 418 4.59 -0.88 -0.97
C ASN A 418 3.25 -1.09 -1.68
N TRP A 419 3.24 -1.34 -2.97
CA TRP A 419 2.03 -1.68 -3.72
C TRP A 419 1.90 -3.19 -3.87
N GLN A 420 1.24 -3.81 -2.92
CA GLN A 420 1.00 -5.26 -2.87
C GLN A 420 -0.51 -5.53 -3.14
N ALA A 421 -1.20 -6.25 -2.28
CA ALA A 421 -2.65 -6.41 -2.34
C ALA A 421 -3.38 -5.14 -1.88
N VAL A 422 -2.71 -4.32 -1.10
CA VAL A 422 -3.06 -2.99 -0.63
C VAL A 422 -1.82 -2.11 -0.76
N TRP A 423 -1.94 -0.81 -0.62
CA TRP A 423 -0.79 0.04 -0.38
C TRP A 423 -0.35 -0.16 1.07
N THR A 424 0.81 -0.81 1.27
CA THR A 424 1.36 -1.05 2.60
C THR A 424 2.22 0.12 3.06
N ASP A 425 2.33 0.29 4.37
CA ASP A 425 3.25 1.25 4.98
C ASP A 425 4.71 0.93 4.69
N CYS A 426 5.11 -0.31 5.00
CA CYS A 426 6.47 -0.79 4.78
C CYS A 426 6.47 -2.27 4.35
N PRO A 427 7.50 -2.71 3.58
CA PRO A 427 7.49 -4.07 3.00
C PRO A 427 8.05 -5.15 3.94
N HIS A 428 8.21 -4.90 5.24
CA HIS A 428 8.85 -5.85 6.16
C HIS A 428 8.09 -6.05 7.48
N ARG A 429 8.21 -5.15 8.49
CA ARG A 429 7.71 -5.38 9.85
C ARG A 429 6.20 -5.29 10.00
N GLU A 430 5.52 -4.48 9.17
CA GLU A 430 4.07 -4.26 9.29
C GLU A 430 3.30 -4.85 8.13
N LYS A 431 3.57 -4.45 6.90
CA LYS A 431 2.85 -4.88 5.68
C LYS A 431 1.34 -4.64 5.81
N LEU A 432 0.96 -3.52 6.47
CA LEU A 432 -0.42 -3.14 6.74
C LEU A 432 -0.87 -2.04 5.77
N GLY A 433 -2.15 -2.02 5.44
CA GLY A 433 -2.77 -0.97 4.64
C GLY A 433 -3.14 0.22 5.51
N TRP A 434 -2.17 1.01 5.93
CA TRP A 434 -2.39 2.28 6.61
C TRP A 434 -3.01 3.27 5.63
N LEU A 435 -4.09 3.95 6.04
CA LEU A 435 -5.01 4.62 5.11
C LEU A 435 -4.64 6.06 4.77
N GLU A 436 -3.84 6.73 5.60
CA GLU A 436 -3.47 8.14 5.37
C GLU A 436 -2.69 8.33 4.08
N GLN A 437 -1.71 7.47 3.84
CA GLN A 437 -0.82 7.58 2.69
C GLN A 437 -1.56 7.38 1.35
N ASP A 438 -2.69 6.66 1.35
CA ASP A 438 -3.46 6.36 0.15
C ASP A 438 -4.10 7.61 -0.46
N TRP A 439 -4.53 8.56 0.38
CA TRP A 439 -5.16 9.79 -0.05
C TRP A 439 -4.25 11.02 0.06
N LEU A 440 -3.33 11.07 1.06
CA LEU A 440 -2.36 12.18 1.16
C LEU A 440 -1.43 12.25 -0.06
N ASN A 441 -1.11 11.10 -0.65
CA ASN A 441 -0.32 11.00 -1.88
C ASN A 441 -1.18 10.69 -3.12
N GLY A 442 -2.50 10.83 -3.01
CA GLY A 442 -3.46 10.32 -3.98
C GLY A 442 -3.27 10.88 -5.39
N GLU A 443 -3.02 12.18 -5.53
CA GLU A 443 -2.77 12.80 -6.83
C GLU A 443 -1.49 12.22 -7.46
N GLY A 444 -0.41 12.10 -6.69
CA GLY A 444 0.82 11.48 -7.16
C GLY A 444 0.63 10.04 -7.63
N LEU A 445 -0.26 9.29 -6.96
CA LEU A 445 -0.58 7.92 -7.37
C LEU A 445 -1.35 7.89 -8.70
N VAL A 446 -2.47 8.63 -8.82
CA VAL A 446 -3.35 8.54 -10.00
C VAL A 446 -2.74 9.15 -11.26
N TYR A 447 -1.82 10.11 -11.14
CA TYR A 447 -1.07 10.65 -12.28
C TYR A 447 0.02 9.70 -12.79
N ASN A 448 0.57 8.86 -11.92
CA ASN A 448 1.70 8.00 -12.28
C ASN A 448 1.30 6.55 -12.59
N TYR A 449 0.13 6.09 -12.12
CA TYR A 449 -0.29 4.69 -12.25
C TYR A 449 -1.78 4.55 -12.56
N ASP A 450 -2.17 3.47 -13.23
CA ASP A 450 -3.59 3.08 -13.33
C ASP A 450 -4.10 2.54 -11.99
N CYS A 451 -4.57 3.45 -11.14
CA CYS A 451 -5.02 3.15 -9.79
C CYS A 451 -6.48 2.73 -9.69
N ARG A 452 -7.27 2.73 -10.78
CA ARG A 452 -8.73 2.53 -10.72
C ARG A 452 -9.13 1.31 -9.93
N SER A 453 -8.65 0.15 -10.34
CA SER A 453 -9.02 -1.12 -9.69
C SER A 453 -8.49 -1.23 -8.25
N MET A 454 -7.34 -0.63 -7.95
CA MET A 454 -6.79 -0.61 -6.59
C MET A 454 -7.62 0.30 -5.67
N ILE A 455 -8.01 1.49 -6.11
CA ILE A 455 -8.90 2.38 -5.34
C ILE A 455 -10.23 1.69 -5.06
N GLU A 456 -10.84 1.05 -6.06
CA GLU A 456 -12.09 0.31 -5.89
C GLU A 456 -11.96 -0.83 -4.87
N GLN A 457 -10.85 -1.58 -4.90
CA GLN A 457 -10.57 -2.66 -3.93
C GLN A 457 -10.26 -2.10 -2.53
N THR A 458 -9.49 -1.04 -2.43
CA THR A 458 -9.19 -0.36 -1.15
C THR A 458 -10.48 0.14 -0.49
N LEU A 459 -11.37 0.77 -1.25
CA LEU A 459 -12.69 1.20 -0.74
C LEU A 459 -13.56 0.02 -0.28
N GLN A 460 -13.49 -1.13 -0.96
CA GLN A 460 -14.17 -2.34 -0.50
C GLN A 460 -13.56 -2.84 0.82
N ASN A 461 -12.23 -2.86 0.96
CA ASN A 461 -11.57 -3.24 2.21
C ASN A 461 -11.94 -2.29 3.36
N ILE A 462 -11.98 -0.97 3.13
CA ILE A 462 -12.39 0.02 4.14
C ILE A 462 -13.85 -0.20 4.56
N ALA A 463 -14.75 -0.42 3.59
CA ALA A 463 -16.16 -0.65 3.87
C ALA A 463 -16.40 -1.97 4.65
N ASP A 464 -15.62 -3.02 4.35
CA ASP A 464 -15.68 -4.29 5.05
C ASP A 464 -15.16 -4.17 6.49
N THR A 465 -14.15 -3.31 6.71
CA THR A 465 -13.51 -3.07 7.99
C THR A 465 -14.29 -2.11 8.88
N GLN A 466 -15.17 -1.27 8.30
CA GLN A 466 -15.95 -0.29 9.05
C GLN A 466 -16.75 -0.96 10.18
N HIS A 467 -16.56 -0.51 11.43
CA HIS A 467 -17.19 -1.07 12.61
C HIS A 467 -18.72 -0.77 12.64
N ALA A 468 -19.46 -1.53 13.45
CA ALA A 468 -20.91 -1.40 13.56
C ALA A 468 -21.37 -0.01 14.05
N ASN A 469 -20.55 0.67 14.87
CA ASN A 469 -20.77 2.03 15.35
C ASN A 469 -20.41 3.12 14.32
N GLY A 470 -19.90 2.74 13.15
CA GLY A 470 -19.49 3.66 12.08
C GLY A 470 -18.00 4.02 12.05
N ALA A 471 -17.23 3.65 13.07
CA ALA A 471 -15.78 3.89 13.10
C ALA A 471 -15.08 3.26 11.88
N VAL A 472 -14.09 3.96 11.35
CA VAL A 472 -13.16 3.44 10.34
C VAL A 472 -11.79 3.31 10.99
N PRO A 473 -11.23 2.11 11.09
CA PRO A 473 -9.89 1.90 11.61
C PRO A 473 -8.82 2.59 10.76
N THR A 474 -7.63 2.78 11.33
CA THR A 474 -6.48 3.38 10.63
C THR A 474 -5.89 2.48 9.55
N THR A 475 -6.19 1.19 9.59
CA THR A 475 -5.72 0.20 8.59
C THR A 475 -6.88 -0.59 7.99
N ALA A 476 -6.81 -0.91 6.69
CA ALA A 476 -7.75 -1.80 6.02
C ALA A 476 -7.02 -2.78 5.08
N PRO A 477 -7.20 -4.12 5.23
CA PRO A 477 -7.96 -4.81 6.28
C PRO A 477 -7.43 -4.61 7.70
N GLU A 478 -8.29 -4.67 8.73
CA GLU A 478 -7.92 -4.50 10.13
C GLU A 478 -7.38 -5.81 10.72
N TYR A 479 -6.11 -6.14 10.44
CA TYR A 479 -5.46 -7.33 10.98
C TYR A 479 -4.87 -7.12 12.39
N ILE A 480 -4.68 -5.87 12.78
CA ILE A 480 -4.16 -5.47 14.08
C ILE A 480 -5.19 -4.57 14.75
N TYR A 481 -5.52 -4.93 15.97
CA TYR A 481 -6.43 -4.16 16.79
C TYR A 481 -5.63 -3.43 17.86
N PHE A 482 -5.53 -2.14 17.73
CA PHE A 482 -4.84 -1.30 18.72
C PHE A 482 -5.76 -1.05 19.90
N LYS A 483 -5.30 -1.38 21.11
CA LYS A 483 -6.05 -1.17 22.35
C LYS A 483 -5.12 -0.75 23.48
N GLY A 484 -5.60 0.20 24.29
CA GLY A 484 -4.90 0.67 25.47
C GLY A 484 -4.52 2.15 25.36
N LYS A 485 -4.48 2.79 26.53
CA LYS A 485 -4.46 4.24 26.72
C LYS A 485 -3.60 5.06 25.76
N TRP A 486 -2.46 4.54 25.31
CA TRP A 486 -1.57 5.23 24.38
C TRP A 486 -1.65 4.66 22.95
N LEU A 487 -2.37 3.52 22.74
CA LEU A 487 -2.59 2.88 21.43
C LEU A 487 -3.91 3.31 20.79
N ASP A 488 -4.83 3.92 21.54
CA ASP A 488 -6.14 4.31 21.03
C ASP A 488 -6.08 5.25 19.82
N PRO A 489 -5.14 6.22 19.72
CA PRO A 489 -4.98 7.03 18.50
C PRO A 489 -4.60 6.22 17.26
N PHE A 490 -3.93 5.07 17.42
CA PHE A 490 -3.61 4.15 16.32
C PHE A 490 -4.81 3.28 15.90
N ALA A 491 -5.81 3.14 16.76
CA ALA A 491 -7.04 2.43 16.39
C ALA A 491 -7.93 3.26 15.48
N GLU A 492 -8.04 4.54 15.76
CA GLU A 492 -8.94 5.47 15.09
C GLU A 492 -8.32 6.86 15.03
N SER A 493 -8.17 7.39 13.83
CA SER A 493 -7.67 8.74 13.59
C SER A 493 -8.43 9.36 12.42
N PRO A 494 -8.99 10.59 12.55
CA PRO A 494 -9.74 11.21 11.45
C PRO A 494 -8.92 11.37 10.18
N GLU A 495 -7.64 11.60 10.29
CA GLU A 495 -6.70 11.77 9.19
C GLU A 495 -6.52 10.46 8.39
N TRP A 496 -6.61 9.32 9.05
CA TRP A 496 -6.51 7.97 8.45
C TRP A 496 -7.86 7.46 7.96
N GLY A 497 -8.84 7.38 8.85
CA GLY A 497 -10.18 6.87 8.50
C GLY A 497 -10.91 7.69 7.43
N GLY A 498 -10.50 8.94 7.27
CA GLY A 498 -10.97 9.84 6.22
C GLY A 498 -10.71 9.36 4.80
N ALA A 499 -9.84 8.37 4.58
CA ALA A 499 -9.65 7.75 3.27
C ALA A 499 -10.97 7.20 2.68
N LEU A 500 -11.90 6.74 3.53
CA LEU A 500 -13.25 6.35 3.10
C LEU A 500 -13.98 7.48 2.35
N VAL A 501 -13.71 8.73 2.72
CA VAL A 501 -14.34 9.91 2.11
C VAL A 501 -13.46 10.50 1.00
N ALA A 502 -12.15 10.58 1.22
CA ALA A 502 -11.22 11.22 0.30
C ALA A 502 -11.06 10.44 -1.02
N LEU A 503 -10.86 9.11 -0.97
CA LEU A 503 -10.61 8.30 -2.16
C LEU A 503 -11.74 8.31 -3.21
N PRO A 504 -13.04 8.26 -2.85
CA PRO A 504 -14.11 8.42 -3.83
C PRO A 504 -14.11 9.78 -4.54
N PHE A 505 -13.74 10.86 -3.84
CA PHE A 505 -13.63 12.18 -4.45
C PHE A 505 -12.37 12.34 -5.29
N LEU A 506 -11.25 11.73 -4.90
CA LEU A 506 -10.07 11.62 -5.76
C LEU A 506 -10.40 10.88 -7.07
N TYR A 507 -11.16 9.78 -6.97
CA TYR A 507 -11.61 9.00 -8.12
C TYR A 507 -12.49 9.86 -9.05
N LEU A 508 -13.46 10.60 -8.50
CA LEU A 508 -14.29 11.55 -9.24
C LEU A 508 -13.44 12.65 -9.90
N GLN A 509 -12.55 13.27 -9.13
CA GLN A 509 -11.73 14.39 -9.59
C GLN A 509 -10.83 14.01 -10.75
N HIS A 510 -10.22 12.84 -10.70
CA HIS A 510 -9.28 12.40 -11.72
C HIS A 510 -9.97 11.72 -12.92
N TYR A 511 -10.92 10.82 -12.65
CA TYR A 511 -11.55 10.01 -13.71
C TYR A 511 -12.89 10.54 -14.23
N GLY A 512 -13.48 11.57 -13.60
CA GLY A 512 -14.80 12.10 -13.94
C GLY A 512 -15.96 11.16 -13.61
N ASP A 513 -15.74 10.14 -12.77
CA ASP A 513 -16.71 9.08 -12.49
C ASP A 513 -17.17 9.15 -11.02
N ASP A 514 -18.46 9.40 -10.83
CA ASP A 514 -19.08 9.57 -9.50
C ASP A 514 -19.57 8.27 -8.84
N ARG A 515 -19.40 7.12 -9.50
CA ARG A 515 -19.92 5.83 -9.00
C ARG A 515 -19.41 5.49 -7.60
N MET A 516 -18.13 5.80 -7.29
CA MET A 516 -17.57 5.49 -5.98
C MET A 516 -18.14 6.39 -4.90
N VAL A 517 -18.38 7.68 -5.19
CA VAL A 517 -19.03 8.61 -4.26
C VAL A 517 -20.43 8.12 -3.91
N LYS A 518 -21.24 7.78 -4.92
CA LYS A 518 -22.61 7.29 -4.71
C LYS A 518 -22.66 5.93 -4.01
N LYS A 519 -21.78 5.00 -4.38
CA LYS A 519 -21.70 3.64 -3.80
C LYS A 519 -21.38 3.67 -2.32
N TYR A 520 -20.44 4.51 -1.90
CA TYR A 520 -19.95 4.54 -0.51
C TYR A 520 -20.56 5.67 0.35
N ALA A 521 -21.49 6.47 -0.19
CA ALA A 521 -22.20 7.51 0.57
C ALA A 521 -22.82 6.98 1.90
N PRO A 522 -23.48 5.81 1.96
CA PRO A 522 -24.01 5.30 3.22
C PRO A 522 -22.93 5.04 4.29
N GLN A 523 -21.75 4.58 3.87
CA GLN A 523 -20.60 4.35 4.76
C GLN A 523 -20.02 5.68 5.25
N MET A 524 -19.92 6.70 4.38
CA MET A 524 -19.51 8.05 4.74
C MET A 524 -20.45 8.67 5.77
N PHE A 525 -21.77 8.48 5.61
CA PHE A 525 -22.78 8.97 6.60
C PHE A 525 -22.51 8.36 7.98
N ARG A 526 -22.35 7.05 8.06
CA ARG A 526 -22.07 6.36 9.32
C ARG A 526 -20.74 6.82 9.95
N TYR A 527 -19.72 7.08 9.11
CA TYR A 527 -18.42 7.54 9.59
C TYR A 527 -18.51 8.96 10.18
N VAL A 528 -19.15 9.89 9.48
CA VAL A 528 -19.34 11.27 9.98
C VAL A 528 -20.21 11.28 11.24
N ASP A 529 -21.28 10.47 11.30
CA ASP A 529 -22.11 10.33 12.51
C ASP A 529 -21.30 9.76 13.68
N TYR A 530 -20.37 8.84 13.41
CA TYR A 530 -19.41 8.34 14.40
C TYR A 530 -18.49 9.45 14.90
N LEU A 531 -17.87 10.24 14.03
CA LEU A 531 -17.02 11.38 14.42
C LEU A 531 -17.82 12.39 15.26
N GLN A 532 -19.06 12.69 14.87
CA GLN A 532 -19.95 13.55 15.65
C GLN A 532 -20.22 12.99 17.06
N SER A 533 -20.30 11.67 17.20
CA SER A 533 -20.50 11.03 18.51
C SER A 533 -19.30 11.14 19.46
N LYS A 534 -18.13 11.45 18.88
CA LYS A 534 -16.85 11.59 19.61
C LYS A 534 -16.48 13.04 19.90
N ASP A 535 -17.15 14.00 19.25
CA ASP A 535 -16.82 15.41 19.45
C ASP A 535 -17.26 15.91 20.84
N SER A 536 -16.51 16.88 21.35
CA SER A 536 -16.88 17.66 22.51
C SER A 536 -17.03 19.12 22.08
N CYS A 537 -18.24 19.64 22.08
CA CYS A 537 -18.52 21.00 21.59
C CYS A 537 -18.01 21.23 20.14
N ARG A 538 -18.17 20.26 19.27
CA ARG A 538 -17.71 20.26 17.87
C ARG A 538 -16.18 20.21 17.70
N ILE A 539 -15.42 19.92 18.74
CA ILE A 539 -13.97 19.72 18.71
C ILE A 539 -13.64 18.25 18.91
N LEU A 540 -12.87 17.66 18.02
CA LEU A 540 -12.30 16.32 18.18
C LEU A 540 -10.95 16.42 18.91
N LYS A 541 -10.77 15.58 19.94
CA LYS A 541 -9.55 15.55 20.76
C LYS A 541 -8.73 14.28 20.58
N GLN A 542 -9.04 13.49 19.58
CA GLN A 542 -8.36 12.21 19.29
C GLN A 542 -7.84 12.20 17.87
N GLY A 543 -6.72 11.55 17.64
CA GLY A 543 -6.07 11.39 16.34
C GLY A 543 -4.57 11.21 16.51
N LEU A 544 -3.86 11.09 15.39
CA LEU A 544 -2.39 11.02 15.33
C LEU A 544 -1.79 12.41 15.05
N GLY A 545 -2.59 13.33 14.50
CA GLY A 545 -2.17 14.69 14.16
C GLY A 545 -1.27 14.73 12.92
N ASP A 546 -0.38 15.70 12.87
CA ASP A 546 0.65 15.82 11.83
C ASP A 546 1.78 14.82 12.11
N TRP A 547 1.61 13.59 11.64
CA TRP A 547 2.46 12.46 11.98
C TRP A 547 3.87 12.62 11.41
N TYR A 548 4.89 12.33 12.22
CA TYR A 548 6.30 12.50 11.86
C TYR A 548 6.71 13.93 11.48
N ASP A 549 6.04 14.96 12.04
CA ASP A 549 6.49 16.33 11.91
C ASP A 549 7.94 16.50 12.43
N TYR A 550 8.66 17.47 11.88
CA TYR A 550 10.07 17.66 12.19
C TYR A 550 10.26 18.71 13.29
N GLY A 551 10.71 18.25 14.46
CA GLY A 551 10.92 19.08 15.65
C GLY A 551 12.07 18.58 16.50
N LYS A 552 12.19 19.13 17.72
CA LYS A 552 13.26 18.79 18.69
C LYS A 552 13.03 17.47 19.41
N GLY A 553 11.81 16.97 19.42
CA GLY A 553 11.43 15.74 20.09
C GLY A 553 11.69 14.48 19.26
N ARG A 554 11.20 13.36 19.76
CA ARG A 554 11.22 12.09 19.04
C ARG A 554 10.16 12.10 17.93
N SER A 555 10.52 11.69 16.73
CA SER A 555 9.58 11.51 15.61
C SER A 555 8.43 10.55 15.96
N GLY A 556 7.26 10.80 15.43
CA GLY A 556 6.03 10.07 15.66
C GLY A 556 4.86 11.02 15.83
N PHE A 557 4.28 11.09 17.05
CA PHE A 557 3.20 12.04 17.34
C PHE A 557 3.61 13.48 17.07
N SER A 558 2.67 14.29 16.58
CA SER A 558 2.85 15.70 16.26
C SER A 558 3.46 16.47 17.42
N GLN A 559 4.49 17.26 17.13
CA GLN A 559 5.26 18.08 18.10
C GLN A 559 4.98 19.57 17.93
N ASN A 560 4.76 20.02 16.68
CA ASN A 560 4.63 21.42 16.33
C ASN A 560 3.17 21.87 16.27
N THR A 561 2.28 20.98 15.84
CA THR A 561 0.86 21.29 15.62
C THR A 561 -0.01 20.47 16.56
N PRO A 562 -0.85 21.10 17.42
CA PRO A 562 -1.73 20.37 18.31
C PRO A 562 -2.69 19.45 17.58
N MET A 563 -2.76 18.21 18.03
CA MET A 563 -3.59 17.16 17.44
C MET A 563 -5.08 17.53 17.33
N PRO A 564 -5.72 18.21 18.33
CA PRO A 564 -7.13 18.61 18.21
C PRO A 564 -7.42 19.54 17.04
N LEU A 565 -6.48 20.43 16.67
CA LEU A 565 -6.61 21.28 15.49
C LEU A 565 -6.67 20.43 14.22
N VAL A 566 -5.70 19.51 14.05
CA VAL A 566 -5.61 18.64 12.87
C VAL A 566 -6.85 17.74 12.77
N ALA A 567 -7.22 17.07 13.86
CA ALA A 567 -8.37 16.18 13.90
C ALA A 567 -9.70 16.93 13.59
N THR A 568 -9.90 18.13 14.16
CA THR A 568 -11.13 18.91 13.94
C THR A 568 -11.20 19.47 12.51
N ALA A 569 -10.07 19.90 11.94
CA ALA A 569 -10.03 20.37 10.56
C ALA A 569 -10.38 19.23 9.57
N HIS A 570 -9.88 18.01 9.81
CA HIS A 570 -10.27 16.84 9.02
C HIS A 570 -11.73 16.45 9.24
N TYR A 571 -12.24 16.52 10.46
CA TYR A 571 -13.68 16.34 10.73
C TYR A 571 -14.52 17.30 9.89
N TYR A 572 -14.18 18.58 9.85
CA TYR A 572 -14.83 19.56 8.99
C TYR A 572 -14.77 19.15 7.51
N GLN A 573 -13.60 18.76 7.02
CA GLN A 573 -13.39 18.33 5.63
C GLN A 573 -14.29 17.15 5.29
N TRP A 574 -14.33 16.12 6.14
CA TRP A 574 -15.14 14.92 5.91
C TRP A 574 -16.63 15.21 5.94
N VAL A 575 -17.08 16.08 6.82
CA VAL A 575 -18.47 16.55 6.83
C VAL A 575 -18.81 17.28 5.52
N LYS A 576 -17.97 18.18 5.03
CA LYS A 576 -18.17 18.92 3.77
C LYS A 576 -18.23 17.99 2.56
N LEU A 577 -17.33 17.02 2.47
CA LEU A 577 -17.34 16.05 1.36
C LEU A 577 -18.54 15.11 1.48
N THR A 578 -18.90 14.67 2.67
CA THR A 578 -20.09 13.83 2.89
C THR A 578 -21.39 14.58 2.59
N GLN A 579 -21.45 15.89 2.86
CA GLN A 579 -22.54 16.77 2.39
C GLN A 579 -22.68 16.72 0.86
N LYS A 580 -21.55 16.85 0.12
CA LYS A 580 -21.54 16.75 -1.34
C LYS A 580 -21.98 15.34 -1.79
N ALA A 581 -21.49 14.28 -1.16
CA ALA A 581 -21.90 12.90 -1.46
C ALA A 581 -23.41 12.67 -1.26
N ALA A 582 -23.99 13.25 -0.19
CA ALA A 582 -25.42 13.19 0.04
C ALA A 582 -26.22 13.90 -1.07
N ALA A 583 -25.80 15.11 -1.47
CA ALA A 583 -26.42 15.84 -2.57
C ALA A 583 -26.34 15.07 -3.89
N MET A 584 -25.18 14.54 -4.26
CA MET A 584 -24.95 13.72 -5.46
C MET A 584 -25.76 12.42 -5.46
N SER A 585 -26.11 11.92 -4.28
CA SER A 585 -26.94 10.72 -4.09
C SER A 585 -28.44 11.02 -3.94
N GLY A 586 -28.88 12.29 -4.12
CA GLY A 586 -30.28 12.72 -3.97
C GLY A 586 -30.78 12.69 -2.52
N LYS A 587 -29.89 12.68 -1.53
CA LYS A 587 -30.22 12.63 -0.09
C LYS A 587 -30.23 14.05 0.51
N THR A 588 -31.27 14.83 0.13
CA THR A 588 -31.36 16.26 0.49
C THR A 588 -31.43 16.52 2.00
N ALA A 589 -32.10 15.66 2.76
CA ALA A 589 -32.21 15.81 4.22
C ALA A 589 -30.83 15.67 4.88
N GLU A 590 -30.08 14.64 4.49
CA GLU A 590 -28.70 14.39 4.98
C GLU A 590 -27.76 15.52 4.52
N ALA A 591 -27.87 15.99 3.28
CA ALA A 591 -27.07 17.11 2.79
C ALA A 591 -27.30 18.39 3.64
N ASN A 592 -28.54 18.71 3.97
CA ASN A 592 -28.87 19.84 4.83
C ASN A 592 -28.35 19.66 6.27
N ARG A 593 -28.49 18.46 6.83
CA ARG A 593 -27.98 18.14 8.17
C ARG A 593 -26.46 18.32 8.24
N TYR A 594 -25.72 17.81 7.25
CA TYR A 594 -24.27 17.97 7.21
C TYR A 594 -23.82 19.41 6.90
N ALA A 595 -24.62 20.19 6.18
CA ALA A 595 -24.36 21.62 5.99
C ALA A 595 -24.40 22.38 7.32
N ILE A 596 -25.41 22.11 8.16
CA ILE A 596 -25.54 22.70 9.50
C ILE A 596 -24.35 22.25 10.38
N LEU A 597 -24.06 20.94 10.41
CA LEU A 597 -22.93 20.40 11.20
C LEU A 597 -21.59 21.04 10.78
N ALA A 598 -21.32 21.19 9.48
CA ALA A 598 -20.12 21.86 9.00
C ALA A 598 -20.00 23.30 9.49
N SER A 599 -21.12 24.05 9.49
CA SER A 599 -21.15 25.43 10.01
C SER A 599 -20.84 25.47 11.52
N GLU A 600 -21.41 24.55 12.28
CA GLU A 600 -21.19 24.46 13.75
C GLU A 600 -19.72 24.11 14.07
N ILE A 601 -19.13 23.15 13.31
CA ILE A 601 -17.71 22.79 13.46
C ILE A 601 -16.82 24.00 13.14
N LEU A 602 -17.10 24.70 12.04
CA LEU A 602 -16.33 25.87 11.64
C LEU A 602 -16.37 26.97 12.71
N GLN A 603 -17.53 27.25 13.29
CA GLN A 603 -17.68 28.22 14.38
C GLN A 603 -16.88 27.81 15.63
N ALA A 604 -16.97 26.53 16.02
CA ALA A 604 -16.20 25.99 17.13
C ALA A 604 -14.69 26.06 16.88
N PHE A 605 -14.26 25.71 15.66
CA PHE A 605 -12.86 25.77 15.24
C PHE A 605 -12.28 27.19 15.33
N GLN A 606 -13.05 28.19 14.84
CA GLN A 606 -12.64 29.60 14.96
C GLN A 606 -12.52 30.03 16.43
N LYS A 607 -13.49 29.66 17.24
CA LYS A 607 -13.50 30.01 18.66
C LYS A 607 -12.33 29.40 19.44
N GLU A 608 -11.99 28.15 19.13
CA GLU A 608 -10.97 27.38 19.86
C GLU A 608 -9.55 27.71 19.40
N PHE A 609 -9.31 27.86 18.10
CA PHE A 609 -7.97 27.86 17.54
C PHE A 609 -7.53 29.17 16.89
N LEU A 610 -8.44 30.09 16.53
CA LEU A 610 -8.03 31.36 15.91
C LEU A 610 -7.57 32.36 16.95
N HIS A 611 -6.34 32.82 16.80
CA HIS A 611 -5.76 33.90 17.60
C HIS A 611 -5.71 35.21 16.81
N VAL A 612 -6.19 36.29 17.41
CA VAL A 612 -6.15 37.66 16.87
C VAL A 612 -5.43 38.52 17.92
N GLU A 613 -4.13 38.73 17.74
CA GLU A 613 -3.31 39.52 18.65
C GLU A 613 -3.20 40.96 18.14
N LYS A 614 -3.64 41.91 18.90
CA LYS A 614 -3.44 43.34 18.61
C LYS A 614 -2.00 43.73 18.96
N ALA A 615 -1.33 44.45 18.08
CA ALA A 615 -0.04 45.02 18.42
C ALA A 615 -0.17 45.91 19.67
N ALA A 616 0.68 45.67 20.66
CA ALA A 616 0.72 46.53 21.84
C ALA A 616 0.98 47.97 21.37
N SER A 617 0.04 48.90 21.72
CA SER A 617 0.25 50.31 21.52
C SER A 617 1.47 50.73 22.32
N SER A 618 2.59 51.05 21.70
CA SER A 618 3.72 51.71 22.34
C SER A 618 3.23 53.03 22.93
N GLU A 619 3.55 53.24 24.19
CA GLU A 619 3.09 54.35 25.01
C GLU A 619 3.29 55.73 24.31
N LYS A 620 2.26 56.54 24.56
CA LYS A 620 2.21 57.99 24.46
C LYS A 620 3.51 58.75 24.06
N SER A 621 3.55 59.20 22.86
CA SER A 621 4.27 60.39 22.48
C SER A 621 3.28 61.38 21.90
N SER A 622 3.19 62.53 22.55
CA SER A 622 2.40 63.67 22.17
C SER A 622 2.99 64.30 20.92
N SER A 623 2.39 64.13 19.75
CA SER A 623 2.28 65.09 18.66
C SER A 623 1.67 64.39 17.42
N ASP A 624 0.86 65.09 16.72
CA ASP A 624 0.10 64.69 15.51
C ASP A 624 0.94 63.89 14.50
N ALA A 625 0.87 62.60 14.59
CA ALA A 625 1.35 61.70 13.53
C ALA A 625 0.32 60.61 13.32
N VAL A 626 -0.04 60.45 12.08
CA VAL A 626 -0.93 59.41 11.50
C VAL A 626 -0.66 58.08 12.25
N VAL A 627 -1.70 57.57 12.95
CA VAL A 627 -1.70 56.21 13.48
C VAL A 627 -1.47 55.28 12.34
N LYS A 628 -0.24 54.74 12.19
CA LYS A 628 0.00 53.56 11.39
C LYS A 628 -0.81 52.44 12.03
N ASP A 629 -1.71 51.85 11.25
CA ASP A 629 -2.53 50.71 11.66
C ASP A 629 -1.65 49.70 12.40
N ALA A 630 -2.03 49.40 13.65
CA ALA A 630 -1.33 48.40 14.44
C ALA A 630 -1.46 47.05 13.72
N VAL A 631 -0.35 46.46 13.33
CA VAL A 631 -0.32 45.19 12.64
C VAL A 631 -0.90 44.11 13.58
N GLU A 632 -2.07 43.62 13.26
CA GLU A 632 -2.66 42.48 13.95
C GLU A 632 -1.93 41.20 13.53
N LYS A 633 -1.42 40.44 14.50
CA LYS A 633 -0.87 39.11 14.27
C LYS A 633 -1.99 38.10 14.37
N ILE A 634 -2.28 37.39 13.25
CA ILE A 634 -3.40 36.46 13.15
C ILE A 634 -2.89 35.10 12.71
N TYR A 635 -3.18 34.07 13.53
CA TYR A 635 -2.70 32.73 13.29
C TYR A 635 -3.59 31.69 13.99
N TYR A 636 -3.37 30.41 13.71
CA TYR A 636 -4.08 29.31 14.35
C TYR A 636 -3.20 28.58 15.37
N ASP A 637 -3.74 28.40 16.58
CA ASP A 637 -3.20 27.64 17.72
C ASP A 637 -1.70 27.91 17.96
N SER A 638 -0.81 26.96 17.67
CA SER A 638 0.65 27.10 17.88
C SER A 638 1.35 28.08 16.91
N GLY A 639 0.66 28.52 15.84
CA GLY A 639 1.27 29.33 14.79
C GLY A 639 2.17 28.53 13.83
N SER A 640 2.28 27.21 13.98
CA SER A 640 3.13 26.34 13.14
C SER A 640 2.71 26.31 11.67
N GLN A 641 3.58 25.76 10.81
CA GLN A 641 3.31 25.64 9.36
C GLN A 641 2.00 24.89 9.10
N ALA A 642 1.81 23.72 9.70
CA ALA A 642 0.60 22.93 9.48
C ALA A 642 -0.64 23.58 10.12
N SER A 643 -0.51 24.23 11.30
CA SER A 643 -1.67 24.87 11.96
C SER A 643 -2.28 26.01 11.14
N ASN A 644 -1.48 26.68 10.29
CA ASN A 644 -1.96 27.73 9.39
C ASN A 644 -2.29 27.21 7.98
N ALA A 645 -1.52 26.27 7.44
CA ALA A 645 -1.72 25.75 6.09
C ALA A 645 -3.04 24.96 5.97
N ILE A 646 -3.36 24.11 6.96
CA ILE A 646 -4.57 23.28 6.94
C ILE A 646 -5.84 24.14 6.80
N PRO A 647 -6.13 25.13 7.67
CA PRO A 647 -7.33 25.95 7.53
C PRO A 647 -7.32 26.85 6.29
N LEU A 648 -6.15 27.27 5.77
CA LEU A 648 -6.05 28.03 4.53
C LEU A 648 -6.56 27.21 3.33
N VAL A 649 -6.10 25.97 3.19
CA VAL A 649 -6.47 25.07 2.10
C VAL A 649 -7.91 24.59 2.21
N LEU A 650 -8.37 24.31 3.43
CA LEU A 650 -9.74 23.84 3.66
C LEU A 650 -10.79 24.95 3.60
N GLY A 651 -10.37 26.20 3.32
CA GLY A 651 -11.29 27.36 3.22
C GLY A 651 -11.94 27.70 4.56
N MET A 652 -11.27 27.39 5.68
CA MET A 652 -11.78 27.64 7.03
C MET A 652 -11.43 29.05 7.53
N VAL A 653 -10.42 29.70 6.97
CA VAL A 653 -9.99 31.04 7.39
C VAL A 653 -11.02 32.09 6.96
N PRO A 654 -11.53 32.96 7.88
CA PRO A 654 -12.39 34.06 7.50
C PRO A 654 -11.71 34.97 6.47
N SER A 655 -12.45 35.41 5.45
CA SER A 655 -11.90 36.13 4.29
C SER A 655 -11.10 37.37 4.69
N GLN A 656 -11.54 38.11 5.73
CA GLN A 656 -10.84 39.31 6.24
C GLN A 656 -9.47 38.99 6.84
N TYR A 657 -9.21 37.75 7.29
CA TYR A 657 -7.96 37.34 7.96
C TYR A 657 -7.04 36.50 7.07
N ARG A 658 -7.49 36.13 5.85
CA ARG A 658 -6.76 35.20 4.98
C ARG A 658 -5.34 35.67 4.66
N LYS A 659 -5.18 36.98 4.36
CA LYS A 659 -3.85 37.54 4.07
C LYS A 659 -2.92 37.50 5.27
N GLN A 660 -3.40 37.80 6.47
CA GLN A 660 -2.58 37.81 7.70
C GLN A 660 -2.17 36.40 8.11
N VAL A 661 -3.09 35.40 8.03
CA VAL A 661 -2.77 34.01 8.30
C VAL A 661 -1.75 33.46 7.29
N LEU A 662 -1.89 33.82 6.01
CA LEU A 662 -0.91 33.46 4.98
C LEU A 662 0.44 34.12 5.26
N GLN A 663 0.46 35.42 5.61
CA GLN A 663 1.70 36.11 5.96
C GLN A 663 2.38 35.46 7.18
N HIS A 664 1.60 35.09 8.20
CA HIS A 664 2.14 34.40 9.37
C HIS A 664 2.76 33.04 8.99
N LEU A 665 2.13 32.28 8.09
CA LEU A 665 2.70 31.04 7.54
C LEU A 665 4.06 31.28 6.87
N ILE A 666 4.14 32.33 6.02
CA ILE A 666 5.37 32.68 5.31
C ILE A 666 6.46 33.14 6.29
N ASP A 667 6.10 33.94 7.28
CA ASP A 667 7.03 34.42 8.32
C ASP A 667 7.59 33.24 9.15
N ASP A 668 6.76 32.24 9.49
CA ASP A 668 7.19 31.02 10.18
C ASP A 668 8.15 30.20 9.32
N ILE A 669 7.86 30.04 8.04
CA ILE A 669 8.77 29.35 7.11
C ILE A 669 10.14 30.04 7.08
N HIS A 670 10.16 31.38 6.97
CA HIS A 670 11.42 32.15 6.99
C HIS A 670 12.15 32.03 8.33
N ALA A 671 11.41 32.06 9.47
CA ALA A 671 11.98 31.85 10.81
C ALA A 671 12.65 30.47 10.96
N HIS A 672 12.17 29.48 10.20
CA HIS A 672 12.75 28.15 10.13
C HIS A 672 13.73 27.98 8.95
N HIS A 673 14.32 29.10 8.45
CA HIS A 673 15.33 29.11 7.39
C HIS A 673 14.86 28.47 6.08
N ASP A 674 13.60 28.67 5.72
CA ASP A 674 12.92 28.07 4.56
C ASP A 674 12.98 26.53 4.59
N ARG A 675 12.73 25.92 5.76
CA ARG A 675 12.70 24.47 5.99
C ARG A 675 11.31 23.99 6.41
N LEU A 676 11.04 22.73 6.11
CA LEU A 676 9.84 22.05 6.58
C LEU A 676 9.88 21.86 8.10
N THR A 677 8.74 22.05 8.74
CA THR A 677 8.48 21.56 10.12
C THR A 677 7.32 20.60 10.16
N THR A 678 6.71 20.31 9.01
CA THR A 678 5.52 19.49 8.82
C THR A 678 5.84 18.00 8.74
N GLY A 679 4.87 17.18 9.13
CA GLY A 679 4.82 15.75 8.89
C GLY A 679 4.08 15.41 7.59
N ASP A 680 3.64 14.16 7.47
CA ASP A 680 2.98 13.66 6.27
C ASP A 680 1.65 14.37 5.99
N VAL A 681 0.84 14.63 7.04
CA VAL A 681 -0.42 15.35 6.93
C VAL A 681 -0.18 16.81 6.55
N GLY A 682 0.69 17.49 7.30
CA GLY A 682 0.97 18.91 7.12
C GLY A 682 1.60 19.24 5.78
N ASN A 683 2.49 18.37 5.26
CA ASN A 683 3.12 18.53 3.94
C ASN A 683 2.11 18.75 2.82
N ARG A 684 1.05 17.93 2.78
CA ARG A 684 0.00 18.04 1.77
C ARG A 684 -0.60 19.43 1.72
N TYR A 685 -0.97 19.96 2.89
CA TYR A 685 -1.61 21.28 2.98
C TYR A 685 -0.62 22.43 2.81
N LEU A 686 0.58 22.31 3.35
CA LEU A 686 1.63 23.31 3.20
C LEU A 686 1.98 23.52 1.72
N PHE A 687 2.21 22.43 0.98
CA PHE A 687 2.56 22.51 -0.43
C PHE A 687 1.44 23.14 -1.25
N GLN A 688 0.22 22.72 -1.04
CA GLN A 688 -0.95 23.28 -1.71
C GLN A 688 -1.16 24.75 -1.34
N ALA A 689 -1.03 25.13 -0.05
CA ALA A 689 -1.19 26.52 0.38
C ALA A 689 -0.20 27.45 -0.31
N LEU A 690 1.06 27.04 -0.45
CA LEU A 690 2.10 27.85 -1.12
C LEU A 690 1.81 28.00 -2.61
N LEU A 691 1.52 26.92 -3.31
CA LEU A 691 1.29 26.92 -4.75
C LEU A 691 0.01 27.70 -5.13
N GLU A 692 -1.09 27.52 -4.39
CA GLU A 692 -2.36 28.22 -4.64
C GLU A 692 -2.31 29.72 -4.33
N ASN A 693 -1.37 30.19 -3.53
CA ASN A 693 -1.26 31.60 -3.16
C ASN A 693 -0.04 32.31 -3.77
N GLY A 694 0.59 31.74 -4.81
CA GLY A 694 1.64 32.38 -5.59
C GLY A 694 3.05 32.30 -4.97
N TYR A 695 3.29 31.39 -4.04
CA TYR A 695 4.60 31.17 -3.40
C TYR A 695 5.36 29.96 -3.96
N ALA A 696 5.24 29.72 -5.26
CA ALA A 696 5.89 28.58 -5.92
C ALA A 696 7.43 28.61 -5.80
N ASP A 697 8.05 29.80 -5.86
CA ASP A 697 9.51 29.93 -5.66
C ASP A 697 9.93 29.61 -4.24
N LEU A 698 9.13 29.96 -3.23
CA LEU A 698 9.37 29.56 -1.84
C LEU A 698 9.22 28.05 -1.67
N TRP A 699 8.15 27.46 -2.23
CA TRP A 699 7.95 26.00 -2.27
C TRP A 699 9.16 25.30 -2.89
N TYR A 700 9.65 25.80 -4.04
CA TYR A 700 10.83 25.27 -4.70
C TYR A 700 12.06 25.35 -3.79
N LYS A 701 12.31 26.50 -3.19
CA LYS A 701 13.44 26.71 -2.27
C LYS A 701 13.41 25.80 -1.07
N MET A 702 12.21 25.58 -0.48
CA MET A 702 12.00 24.66 0.65
C MET A 702 12.32 23.21 0.31
N LEU A 703 12.20 22.78 -0.93
CA LEU A 703 12.32 21.39 -1.35
C LEU A 703 13.58 21.06 -2.14
N ALA A 704 14.22 22.08 -2.75
CA ALA A 704 15.39 21.93 -3.64
C ALA A 704 16.73 21.97 -2.89
N HIS A 705 16.79 21.57 -1.63
CA HIS A 705 18.02 21.54 -0.82
C HIS A 705 18.40 20.12 -0.37
N ASP A 706 19.63 19.95 0.13
CA ASP A 706 20.18 18.66 0.54
C ASP A 706 20.39 18.49 2.06
N ASP A 707 19.77 19.37 2.85
CA ASP A 707 19.76 19.30 4.31
C ASP A 707 18.50 18.59 4.83
N VAL A 708 18.49 18.24 6.12
CA VAL A 708 17.32 17.67 6.82
C VAL A 708 16.49 18.82 7.45
N PRO A 709 15.16 18.78 7.37
CA PRO A 709 14.32 17.81 6.64
C PRO A 709 14.26 18.11 5.14
N GLY A 710 14.37 17.08 4.31
CA GLY A 710 14.28 17.26 2.85
C GLY A 710 14.62 16.01 2.07
N TYR A 711 14.10 15.94 0.84
CA TYR A 711 14.34 14.84 -0.09
C TYR A 711 15.82 14.74 -0.50
N GLY A 712 16.46 15.87 -0.71
CA GLY A 712 17.87 15.94 -1.07
C GLY A 712 18.78 15.34 -0.01
N PHE A 713 18.44 15.45 1.29
CA PHE A 713 19.19 14.81 2.37
C PHE A 713 19.16 13.28 2.29
N GLN A 714 18.00 12.69 2.02
CA GLN A 714 17.90 11.23 1.83
C GLN A 714 18.71 10.76 0.62
N ILE A 715 18.67 11.51 -0.49
CA ILE A 715 19.48 11.24 -1.70
C ILE A 715 20.97 11.32 -1.37
N LYS A 716 21.41 12.33 -0.66
CA LYS A 716 22.80 12.54 -0.21
C LYS A 716 23.28 11.40 0.71
N LYS A 717 22.37 10.81 1.50
CA LYS A 717 22.64 9.63 2.32
C LYS A 717 22.61 8.30 1.54
N GLY A 718 22.46 8.34 0.21
CA GLY A 718 22.51 7.17 -0.66
C GLY A 718 21.24 6.30 -0.63
N MET A 719 20.11 6.89 -0.21
CA MET A 719 18.83 6.16 -0.22
C MET A 719 18.40 5.89 -1.65
N THR A 720 17.87 4.70 -1.86
CA THR A 720 17.39 4.22 -3.17
C THR A 720 15.87 4.09 -3.22
N THR A 721 15.23 4.27 -2.08
CA THR A 721 13.79 4.40 -1.83
C THR A 721 13.56 5.56 -0.87
N LEU A 722 12.37 6.17 -0.89
CA LEU A 722 11.96 7.13 0.12
C LEU A 722 11.88 6.45 1.49
N THR A 723 12.27 7.15 2.55
CA THR A 723 12.30 6.62 3.92
C THR A 723 11.16 7.17 4.77
N GLU A 724 10.80 6.44 5.84
CA GLU A 724 9.75 6.80 6.77
C GLU A 724 10.05 8.08 7.55
N GLN A 725 11.31 8.37 7.82
CA GLN A 725 11.77 9.59 8.50
C GLN A 725 12.60 10.48 7.57
N TRP A 726 12.54 11.79 7.79
CA TRP A 726 13.40 12.74 7.08
C TRP A 726 14.89 12.43 7.26
N ASN A 727 15.29 11.99 8.45
CA ASN A 727 16.65 11.54 8.71
C ASN A 727 16.73 10.01 8.80
N PRO A 728 17.21 9.31 7.75
CA PRO A 728 17.29 7.85 7.73
C PRO A 728 18.24 7.28 8.80
N GLU A 729 19.17 8.07 9.35
CA GLU A 729 20.08 7.62 10.40
C GLU A 729 19.39 7.40 11.75
N MET A 730 18.21 7.99 11.95
CA MET A 730 17.41 7.79 13.16
C MET A 730 16.68 6.45 13.20
N GLY A 731 16.74 5.67 12.12
CA GLY A 731 16.09 4.37 12.00
C GLY A 731 14.71 4.42 11.33
N ALA A 732 13.81 3.51 11.70
CA ALA A 732 12.54 3.23 11.04
C ALA A 732 12.70 2.54 9.67
N SER A 733 11.69 2.54 8.80
CA SER A 733 11.79 1.91 7.48
C SER A 733 12.59 2.77 6.51
N MET A 734 13.47 2.12 5.73
CA MET A 734 14.16 2.76 4.60
C MET A 734 13.35 2.64 3.30
N ASN A 735 12.09 2.19 3.38
CA ASN A 735 11.22 1.95 2.22
C ASN A 735 9.78 2.23 2.60
N HIS A 736 9.38 3.50 2.52
CA HIS A 736 8.08 4.01 2.94
C HIS A 736 7.70 5.22 2.08
N PHE A 737 6.44 5.38 1.70
CA PHE A 737 6.06 6.49 0.83
C PHE A 737 5.12 7.52 1.49
N MET A 738 4.93 7.49 2.81
CA MET A 738 4.06 8.46 3.48
C MET A 738 4.49 9.92 3.24
N MET A 739 5.80 10.21 3.12
CA MET A 739 6.34 11.55 2.84
C MET A 739 6.42 11.89 1.34
N ALA A 740 5.65 11.23 0.47
CA ALA A 740 5.75 11.40 -0.98
C ALA A 740 4.93 12.57 -1.54
N GLN A 741 4.44 13.51 -0.71
CA GLN A 741 3.52 14.59 -1.13
C GLN A 741 4.06 15.49 -2.23
N ILE A 742 5.38 15.65 -2.38
CA ILE A 742 5.97 16.37 -3.52
C ILE A 742 5.54 15.76 -4.88
N ASN A 743 5.28 14.44 -4.92
CA ASN A 743 4.85 13.74 -6.12
C ASN A 743 3.46 14.17 -6.60
N ASN A 744 2.62 14.73 -5.72
CA ASN A 744 1.33 15.30 -6.08
C ASN A 744 1.47 16.53 -6.98
N HIS A 745 2.67 17.14 -7.06
CA HIS A 745 2.91 18.42 -7.72
C HIS A 745 3.82 18.32 -8.97
N PHE A 746 4.51 17.20 -9.18
CA PHE A 746 5.40 17.05 -10.32
C PHE A 746 4.68 17.18 -11.67
N LEU A 747 3.62 16.43 -11.88
CA LEU A 747 2.87 16.48 -13.13
C LEU A 747 1.86 17.63 -13.17
N PRO A 748 1.00 17.87 -12.15
CA PRO A 748 -0.01 18.92 -12.28
C PRO A 748 0.53 20.35 -12.16
N ASP A 749 1.58 20.57 -11.37
CA ASP A 749 2.08 21.92 -11.13
C ASP A 749 3.37 22.24 -11.89
N ILE A 750 4.42 21.40 -11.81
CA ILE A 750 5.68 21.67 -12.51
C ILE A 750 5.52 21.47 -14.02
N VAL A 751 5.02 20.32 -14.47
CA VAL A 751 4.81 20.06 -15.91
C VAL A 751 3.58 20.76 -16.43
N GLY A 752 2.55 20.89 -15.58
CA GLY A 752 1.32 21.60 -15.89
C GLY A 752 0.22 20.74 -16.49
N ILE A 753 0.23 19.41 -16.29
CA ILE A 753 -0.86 18.52 -16.72
C ILE A 753 -1.89 18.42 -15.59
N ARG A 754 -2.97 19.17 -15.62
CA ARG A 754 -4.06 19.08 -14.64
C ARG A 754 -5.24 18.31 -15.21
N ILE A 755 -5.80 17.40 -14.43
CA ILE A 755 -6.99 16.63 -14.79
C ILE A 755 -8.09 16.96 -13.77
N GLU A 756 -9.17 17.59 -14.25
CA GLU A 756 -10.29 18.01 -13.43
C GLU A 756 -11.59 17.37 -13.93
N GLN A 757 -12.10 16.39 -13.18
CA GLN A 757 -13.27 15.59 -13.56
C GLN A 757 -13.15 14.99 -14.98
N GLY A 758 -11.95 14.49 -15.29
CA GLY A 758 -11.63 13.89 -16.60
C GLY A 758 -11.31 14.90 -17.72
N ARG A 759 -11.40 16.23 -17.48
CA ARG A 759 -10.98 17.29 -18.42
C ARG A 759 -9.49 17.59 -18.25
N VAL A 760 -8.82 17.85 -19.36
CA VAL A 760 -7.39 18.16 -19.38
C VAL A 760 -7.19 19.67 -19.46
N ILE A 761 -6.40 20.20 -18.53
CA ILE A 761 -6.00 21.60 -18.48
C ILE A 761 -4.47 21.66 -18.45
N ILE A 762 -3.88 22.43 -19.36
CA ILE A 762 -2.44 22.60 -19.41
C ILE A 762 -2.09 23.96 -18.80
N ALA A 763 -1.39 23.92 -17.67
CA ALA A 763 -1.04 25.10 -16.88
C ALA A 763 0.36 24.92 -16.26
N PRO A 764 1.45 24.98 -17.07
CA PRO A 764 2.80 24.81 -16.56
C PRO A 764 3.20 25.95 -15.61
N HIS A 765 3.95 25.60 -14.57
CA HIS A 765 4.39 26.58 -13.59
C HIS A 765 5.92 26.51 -13.42
N PRO A 766 6.70 27.21 -14.24
CA PRO A 766 8.13 27.32 -14.08
C PRO A 766 8.46 28.06 -12.77
N MET A 767 9.07 27.38 -11.82
CA MET A 767 9.41 27.90 -10.48
C MET A 767 10.89 27.80 -10.21
N GLY A 768 11.40 28.66 -9.34
CA GLY A 768 12.80 28.71 -8.98
C GLY A 768 13.72 28.83 -10.20
N ASP A 769 14.79 28.05 -10.23
CA ASP A 769 15.78 28.01 -11.31
C ASP A 769 15.49 26.97 -12.39
N LEU A 770 14.29 26.35 -12.39
CA LEU A 770 13.92 25.41 -13.45
C LEU A 770 13.95 26.09 -14.82
N THR A 771 14.67 25.49 -15.77
CA THR A 771 14.77 25.96 -17.15
C THR A 771 13.90 25.16 -18.11
N TRP A 772 13.52 23.95 -17.77
CA TRP A 772 12.60 23.10 -18.52
C TRP A 772 12.01 22.00 -17.62
N ALA A 773 10.84 21.51 -18.01
CA ALA A 773 10.30 20.25 -17.53
C ALA A 773 9.49 19.56 -18.61
N LYS A 774 9.33 18.25 -18.51
CA LYS A 774 8.49 17.42 -19.36
C LYS A 774 7.88 16.27 -18.57
N GLY A 775 6.73 15.83 -19.02
CA GLY A 775 6.05 14.69 -18.42
C GLY A 775 4.88 14.22 -19.26
N SER A 776 4.35 13.09 -18.88
CA SER A 776 3.18 12.50 -19.53
C SER A 776 2.34 11.73 -18.54
N THR A 777 1.07 11.53 -18.86
CA THR A 777 0.16 10.63 -18.16
C THR A 777 -0.87 10.05 -19.14
N GLN A 778 -1.68 9.08 -18.67
CA GLN A 778 -2.80 8.53 -19.45
C GLN A 778 -4.13 8.83 -18.76
N LEU A 779 -5.13 9.14 -19.57
CA LEU A 779 -6.51 9.26 -19.13
C LEU A 779 -7.14 7.87 -18.87
N SER A 780 -8.31 7.87 -18.25
CA SER A 780 -9.07 6.65 -17.93
C SER A 780 -9.39 5.76 -19.14
N ASN A 781 -9.43 6.32 -20.34
CA ASN A 781 -9.64 5.61 -21.61
C ASN A 781 -8.34 5.12 -22.27
N GLY A 782 -7.19 5.26 -21.61
CA GLY A 782 -5.87 4.86 -22.11
C GLY A 782 -5.20 5.88 -23.04
N LYS A 783 -5.82 7.02 -23.29
CA LYS A 783 -5.27 8.06 -24.17
C LYS A 783 -4.18 8.86 -23.48
N GLN A 784 -3.17 9.24 -24.24
CA GLN A 784 -1.97 9.92 -23.76
C GLN A 784 -2.14 11.44 -23.71
N VAL A 785 -1.53 12.04 -22.71
CA VAL A 785 -1.29 13.48 -22.59
C VAL A 785 0.18 13.68 -22.26
N ALA A 786 0.92 14.38 -23.08
CA ALA A 786 2.32 14.70 -22.85
C ALA A 786 2.55 16.20 -22.98
N VAL A 787 3.33 16.76 -22.07
CA VAL A 787 3.67 18.18 -22.04
C VAL A 787 5.17 18.34 -21.82
N ALA A 788 5.76 19.29 -22.54
CA ALA A 788 7.12 19.74 -22.32
C ALA A 788 7.17 21.26 -22.42
N TRP A 789 7.86 21.90 -21.51
CA TRP A 789 8.10 23.34 -21.60
C TRP A 789 9.58 23.67 -21.37
N LYS A 790 10.01 24.81 -21.94
CA LYS A 790 11.34 25.39 -21.71
C LYS A 790 11.22 26.90 -21.55
N LYS A 791 12.03 27.48 -20.67
CA LYS A 791 12.18 28.94 -20.51
C LYS A 791 12.85 29.52 -21.76
N LEU A 792 12.33 30.64 -22.20
CA LEU A 792 12.90 31.52 -23.23
C LEU A 792 13.39 32.84 -22.61
N ALA A 793 13.91 33.74 -23.43
CA ALA A 793 14.18 35.12 -22.99
C ALA A 793 12.87 35.86 -22.63
N ASP A 794 12.99 36.96 -21.87
CA ASP A 794 11.87 37.90 -21.55
C ASP A 794 10.70 37.26 -20.77
N ASP A 795 11.02 36.34 -19.83
CA ASP A 795 10.04 35.61 -18.99
C ASP A 795 9.00 34.82 -19.78
N LYS A 796 9.27 34.53 -21.05
CA LYS A 796 8.43 33.66 -21.87
C LYS A 796 8.83 32.19 -21.71
N ILE A 797 7.86 31.31 -21.95
CA ILE A 797 8.06 29.87 -22.10
C ILE A 797 7.54 29.38 -23.45
N GLU A 798 8.20 28.35 -23.97
CA GLU A 798 7.64 27.53 -25.06
C GLU A 798 7.06 26.26 -24.46
N VAL A 799 5.80 25.99 -24.75
CA VAL A 799 5.07 24.81 -24.27
C VAL A 799 4.69 23.95 -25.46
N THR A 800 5.15 22.74 -25.50
CA THR A 800 4.70 21.72 -26.46
C THR A 800 3.71 20.79 -25.74
N VAL A 801 2.50 20.69 -26.26
CA VAL A 801 1.48 19.74 -25.85
C VAL A 801 1.34 18.70 -26.95
N ASP A 802 1.30 17.42 -26.58
CA ASP A 802 1.10 16.29 -27.51
C ASP A 802 0.06 15.35 -26.92
N THR A 803 -1.11 15.27 -27.53
CA THR A 803 -2.22 14.42 -27.09
C THR A 803 -2.70 13.53 -28.24
N ASP A 804 -3.40 12.44 -27.91
CA ASP A 804 -4.18 11.71 -28.90
C ASP A 804 -5.21 12.67 -29.58
N LYS A 805 -5.47 12.49 -30.87
CA LYS A 805 -6.25 13.42 -31.73
C LYS A 805 -7.66 13.71 -31.24
N ASP A 806 -8.21 12.89 -30.38
CA ASP A 806 -9.56 13.02 -29.83
C ASP A 806 -9.56 13.39 -28.32
N VAL A 807 -8.42 13.79 -27.78
CA VAL A 807 -8.29 14.37 -26.43
C VAL A 807 -8.34 15.88 -26.55
N GLU A 808 -9.38 16.46 -25.98
CA GLU A 808 -9.52 17.92 -25.83
C GLU A 808 -8.74 18.40 -24.60
N TYR A 809 -8.10 19.57 -24.72
CA TYR A 809 -7.46 20.24 -23.61
C TYR A 809 -7.59 21.77 -23.71
N GLU A 810 -7.61 22.42 -22.56
CA GLU A 810 -7.49 23.87 -22.40
C GLU A 810 -6.03 24.22 -22.08
N ILE A 811 -5.54 25.39 -22.50
CA ILE A 811 -4.24 25.90 -22.11
C ILE A 811 -4.36 27.22 -21.34
N LYS A 812 -3.66 27.31 -20.20
CA LYS A 812 -3.64 28.51 -19.34
C LYS A 812 -2.23 29.10 -19.27
N ILE A 813 -1.86 29.80 -20.33
CA ILE A 813 -0.69 30.68 -20.40
C ILE A 813 -1.11 31.99 -21.04
N ASP A 814 -0.50 33.12 -20.65
CA ASP A 814 -0.72 34.40 -21.34
C ASP A 814 0.12 34.40 -22.62
N TYR A 815 -0.48 34.01 -23.77
CA TYR A 815 0.19 34.00 -25.06
C TYR A 815 -0.21 35.21 -25.89
N ASP A 816 0.69 35.63 -26.78
CA ASP A 816 0.43 36.72 -27.70
C ASP A 816 -0.67 36.28 -28.69
N GLU A 817 -1.86 36.86 -28.57
CA GLU A 817 -3.05 36.50 -29.34
C GLU A 817 -2.84 36.78 -30.83
N THR A 818 -2.82 35.75 -31.63
CA THR A 818 -3.33 35.75 -32.98
C THR A 818 -3.85 34.38 -33.33
N GLU A 819 -5.17 34.20 -33.44
CA GLU A 819 -5.84 33.05 -34.08
C GLU A 819 -6.42 31.92 -33.23
N HIS A 820 -7.12 32.11 -32.10
CA HIS A 820 -8.00 30.98 -31.67
C HIS A 820 -9.27 31.42 -30.93
N ASP A 821 -10.39 30.85 -31.34
CA ASP A 821 -11.75 31.31 -31.08
C ASP A 821 -12.43 30.76 -29.80
N ASP A 822 -11.89 29.72 -29.13
CA ASP A 822 -12.50 29.12 -27.92
C ASP A 822 -11.54 28.53 -26.86
N GLY A 823 -10.24 28.57 -27.10
CA GLY A 823 -9.23 28.09 -26.14
C GLY A 823 -9.16 26.57 -25.95
N THR A 824 -9.87 25.77 -26.76
CA THR A 824 -9.88 24.33 -26.73
C THR A 824 -9.10 23.71 -27.88
N TYR A 825 -8.16 22.82 -27.58
CA TYR A 825 -7.24 22.24 -28.56
C TYR A 825 -7.27 20.71 -28.55
N ARG A 826 -6.74 20.08 -29.62
CA ARG A 826 -6.59 18.64 -29.78
C ARG A 826 -5.30 18.28 -30.50
N GLY A 827 -4.66 17.17 -30.13
CA GLY A 827 -3.44 16.74 -30.79
C GLY A 827 -2.21 17.57 -30.41
N LYS A 828 -1.28 17.73 -31.34
CA LYS A 828 0.02 18.35 -31.07
C LYS A 828 0.04 19.84 -31.41
N HIS A 829 0.39 20.67 -30.42
CA HIS A 829 0.55 22.12 -30.59
C HIS A 829 1.78 22.64 -29.83
N VAL A 830 2.27 23.79 -30.27
CA VAL A 830 3.35 24.53 -29.61
C VAL A 830 2.87 25.94 -29.33
N PHE A 831 2.96 26.36 -28.09
CA PHE A 831 2.54 27.68 -27.61
C PHE A 831 3.76 28.44 -27.09
N VAL A 832 3.79 29.75 -27.31
CA VAL A 832 4.80 30.63 -26.73
C VAL A 832 4.07 31.77 -26.00
N GLY A 833 4.37 31.95 -24.74
CA GLY A 833 3.72 32.97 -23.93
C GLY A 833 4.32 33.09 -22.53
N LYS A 834 3.69 33.87 -21.67
CA LYS A 834 4.03 33.97 -20.26
C LYS A 834 3.14 33.07 -19.44
N CYS A 835 3.64 32.51 -18.34
CA CYS A 835 2.80 31.78 -17.41
C CYS A 835 1.77 32.73 -16.79
N ALA A 836 0.52 32.29 -16.70
CA ALA A 836 -0.51 33.02 -15.95
C ALA A 836 -0.02 33.14 -14.47
N LYS A 837 -0.10 34.36 -13.92
CA LYS A 837 0.33 34.67 -12.55
C LYS A 837 -0.61 34.08 -11.50
#